data_3b25c577dbcb70ed2656d166f45c2bcb
#
_entry.id   3b25c577dbcb70ed2656d166f45c2bcb
#
_cell.length_a   1.000
_cell.length_b   1.000
_cell.length_c   1.000
_cell.angle_alpha   90.00
_cell.angle_beta   90.00
_cell.angle_gamma   90.00
#
_symmetry.space_group_name_H-M   'P 1'
#
loop_
_entity.id
_entity.type
_entity.pdbx_description
1 polymer ?
#
loop_
_entity_poly.entity_id
_entity_poly.type
_entity_poly.pdbx_seq_one_letter_code
_entity_poly.pdbx_strand_id
1 'polypeptide(L)'
;MNKLFITLYDFFERRRALLCTVLAVLVAAMGAAALQLRFSENITGFFPDGERKAAAAFSNLKIKDKIAVMINTREGAEGTGATAEGMMACADRLVELLEADTLFHRWAQAEASFGSELVDDMRAFLQGHLPLLLTEADYARMDTLLTRQGIARAMESNYRRLLSPVGGFIDEYIYDDPLGLSFGALGKLQELNIGGNYTLFDDYLFSKDMTTLMVFISPRYESSDTGIGDRLVERIEAVLAGLNAEYAARGISADYFGAPAVAAYNARQIKHDMMLTLNIAILVIVVFITLSFRNKLSVLLALIPVALGGLLALAVMSLVCHTISAIAVGAGTVVMGIALSYSIHILCHANHCHDPRQIIRDLAYPLTIGSITTIGAFAGLLFTDSQLLRDFGLFASLTLVGTTLFSLVLLPHLIRKEDRGGGSAVLEGVERLTGMRPDRNRMLVAAILGLTAVCLFFFNRIGFDSDMMHLNYNAPHLAQAEERLGRLMDDDRERSKVLFLTAADTPAEAVDSYLRLGRQLDSLKQAGKIDSHAGVTSFVVDSAEQLLRLERWRKFWTPQRREVLRAGIREGERRYGFAEGAFDGALELAGREYTKLDYSSPAAREVFREWIDGHGATPIFLSHVTLPDSCKHEVYAVFSAADDIVVADRAFYAGKMARSVNHNFYLILSISSILVTVALFLCYGRIELTLMSLLPMGISWVIILGLMAMFGVEFNIVTIILSTFIFGIGDDFSIFIMDGLLSEYKTGRKMLDTHKTAIFFSAFTVVVGLGALIFARHPALHSLATISLFGIVAVVLVSYTIQPVLFRMLITSQTEKGGAPYTLGSLVNTAYAFGLFVTGCQLLQALIFTLWPLPMARRRKQRIVQWSIHHMTRGFLRAMVTTKTIRLNEPGERFEKPAVVIANHQSFIDILVLLSICPKAVMVTNGWVWRSPVFGRIVRYLGFYHAADGYERLAPALAQK
;
A
#
# COMPACT_ATOMS: atom_id res chain seq x y z
N MET A 1 1.35 23.40 -29.13
CA MET A 1 1.82 22.01 -29.16
C MET A 1 1.93 21.49 -30.61
N ASN A 2 0.87 21.48 -31.41
CA ASN A 2 0.90 20.94 -32.79
C ASN A 2 2.03 21.53 -33.64
N LYS A 3 2.25 22.86 -33.59
CA LYS A 3 3.34 23.51 -34.30
C LYS A 3 4.74 23.00 -33.92
N LEU A 4 4.95 22.72 -32.63
CA LEU A 4 6.23 22.22 -32.11
C LEU A 4 6.56 20.83 -32.72
N PHE A 5 5.61 19.89 -32.61
CA PHE A 5 5.83 18.53 -33.12
C PHE A 5 5.93 18.49 -34.65
N ILE A 6 5.18 19.32 -35.37
CA ILE A 6 5.31 19.44 -36.83
C ILE A 6 6.69 20.02 -37.20
N THR A 7 7.19 21.04 -36.47
CA THR A 7 8.53 21.61 -36.72
C THR A 7 9.62 20.56 -36.45
N LEU A 8 9.50 19.78 -35.33
CA LEU A 8 10.42 18.68 -35.06
C LEU A 8 10.38 17.60 -36.11
N TYR A 9 9.18 17.21 -36.57
CA TYR A 9 9.02 16.27 -37.68
C TYR A 9 9.72 16.75 -38.93
N ASP A 10 9.48 18.01 -39.37
CA ASP A 10 10.08 18.60 -40.58
C ASP A 10 11.60 18.71 -40.46
N PHE A 11 12.12 19.01 -39.30
CA PHE A 11 13.56 19.05 -39.02
C PHE A 11 14.23 17.69 -39.19
N PHE A 12 13.67 16.63 -38.57
CA PHE A 12 14.21 15.30 -38.65
C PHE A 12 13.94 14.61 -39.99
N GLU A 13 12.82 14.91 -40.68
CA GLU A 13 12.55 14.42 -42.01
C GLU A 13 13.61 14.86 -43.04
N ARG A 14 14.13 16.10 -42.87
CA ARG A 14 15.23 16.61 -43.68
C ARG A 14 16.60 16.04 -43.32
N ARG A 15 16.74 15.50 -42.09
CA ARG A 15 18.03 15.04 -41.52
C ARG A 15 17.89 13.65 -40.89
N ARG A 16 17.43 12.68 -41.66
CA ARG A 16 17.18 11.29 -41.18
C ARG A 16 18.40 10.61 -40.59
N ALA A 17 19.60 10.84 -41.19
CA ALA A 17 20.84 10.32 -40.61
C ALA A 17 21.11 10.83 -39.21
N LEU A 18 20.85 12.15 -38.94
CA LEU A 18 20.97 12.72 -37.60
C LEU A 18 19.99 12.07 -36.62
N LEU A 19 18.74 11.83 -37.03
CA LEU A 19 17.75 11.13 -36.20
C LEU A 19 18.24 9.74 -35.77
N CYS A 20 18.75 8.95 -36.75
CA CYS A 20 19.27 7.61 -36.48
C CYS A 20 20.48 7.64 -35.56
N THR A 21 21.41 8.58 -35.75
CA THR A 21 22.62 8.73 -34.90
C THR A 21 22.25 9.13 -33.47
N VAL A 22 21.40 10.15 -33.33
CA VAL A 22 20.92 10.59 -32.00
C VAL A 22 20.20 9.48 -31.28
N LEU A 23 19.32 8.75 -31.98
CA LEU A 23 18.61 7.62 -31.40
C LEU A 23 19.57 6.50 -30.95
N ALA A 24 20.55 6.14 -31.79
CA ALA A 24 21.53 5.10 -31.47
C ALA A 24 22.37 5.47 -30.24
N VAL A 25 22.87 6.71 -30.18
CA VAL A 25 23.62 7.21 -29.01
C VAL A 25 22.77 7.23 -27.77
N LEU A 26 21.52 7.70 -27.90
CA LEU A 26 20.58 7.76 -26.77
C LEU A 26 20.26 6.35 -26.23
N VAL A 27 19.98 5.39 -27.12
CA VAL A 27 19.72 3.98 -26.74
C VAL A 27 20.94 3.35 -26.06
N ALA A 28 22.15 3.59 -26.59
CA ALA A 28 23.38 3.09 -25.99
C ALA A 28 23.60 3.68 -24.57
N ALA A 29 23.42 4.99 -24.42
CA ALA A 29 23.55 5.67 -23.14
C ALA A 29 22.50 5.19 -22.12
N MET A 30 21.23 5.09 -22.53
CA MET A 30 20.17 4.58 -21.68
C MET A 30 20.40 3.11 -21.31
N GLY A 31 20.87 2.28 -22.25
CA GLY A 31 21.19 0.88 -21.97
C GLY A 31 22.35 0.74 -20.96
N ALA A 32 23.42 1.51 -21.12
CA ALA A 32 24.54 1.50 -20.19
C ALA A 32 24.14 1.96 -18.78
N ALA A 33 23.26 2.97 -18.68
CA ALA A 33 22.75 3.43 -17.39
C ALA A 33 21.83 2.39 -16.75
N ALA A 34 20.92 1.80 -17.52
CA ALA A 34 19.96 0.80 -17.02
C ALA A 34 20.65 -0.47 -16.47
N LEU A 35 21.80 -0.85 -17.00
CA LEU A 35 22.59 -2.00 -16.51
C LEU A 35 23.17 -1.80 -15.09
N GLN A 36 23.22 -0.56 -14.59
CA GLN A 36 23.72 -0.26 -13.24
C GLN A 36 22.61 -0.35 -12.18
N LEU A 37 21.34 -0.49 -12.58
CA LEU A 37 20.20 -0.58 -11.68
C LEU A 37 20.19 -1.92 -10.94
N ARG A 38 20.04 -1.87 -9.63
CA ARG A 38 19.90 -3.05 -8.77
C ARG A 38 18.43 -3.25 -8.40
N PHE A 39 18.01 -4.51 -8.41
CA PHE A 39 16.67 -4.89 -7.96
C PHE A 39 16.73 -5.27 -6.48
N SER A 40 15.83 -4.74 -5.69
CA SER A 40 15.64 -5.11 -4.30
C SER A 40 14.27 -5.74 -4.10
N GLU A 41 14.21 -6.77 -3.29
CA GLU A 41 12.97 -7.49 -2.95
C GLU A 41 12.65 -7.34 -1.47
N ASN A 42 13.15 -6.25 -0.88
CA ASN A 42 13.02 -6.01 0.55
C ASN A 42 11.57 -5.71 0.94
N ILE A 43 10.98 -6.59 1.74
CA ILE A 43 9.62 -6.44 2.30
C ILE A 43 9.51 -5.19 3.18
N THR A 44 10.63 -4.72 3.75
CA THR A 44 10.65 -3.50 4.57
C THR A 44 10.27 -2.24 3.79
N GLY A 45 10.39 -2.23 2.47
CA GLY A 45 9.92 -1.16 1.59
C GLY A 45 8.39 -0.96 1.57
N PHE A 46 7.63 -1.91 2.14
CA PHE A 46 6.19 -1.76 2.33
C PHE A 46 5.83 -0.96 3.59
N PHE A 47 6.76 -0.86 4.57
CA PHE A 47 6.50 -0.09 5.78
C PHE A 47 6.41 1.40 5.50
N PRO A 48 5.47 2.11 6.15
CA PRO A 48 5.37 3.57 6.06
C PRO A 48 6.66 4.25 6.56
N ASP A 49 6.98 5.41 6.00
CA ASP A 49 8.15 6.20 6.38
C ASP A 49 8.19 6.54 7.89
N GLY A 50 7.02 6.66 8.55
CA GLY A 50 6.90 6.85 10.01
C GLY A 50 7.37 5.66 10.84
N GLU A 51 7.51 4.47 10.25
CA GLU A 51 7.98 3.24 10.91
C GLU A 51 9.43 2.88 10.50
N ARG A 52 10.22 3.82 10.04
CA ARG A 52 11.60 3.58 9.57
C ARG A 52 12.50 2.95 10.62
N LYS A 53 12.38 3.37 11.89
CA LYS A 53 13.16 2.78 12.99
C LYS A 53 12.76 1.33 13.22
N ALA A 54 11.45 1.06 13.19
CA ALA A 54 10.93 -0.30 13.28
C ALA A 54 11.40 -1.15 12.10
N ALA A 55 11.27 -0.64 10.88
CA ALA A 55 11.74 -1.33 9.68
C ALA A 55 13.25 -1.58 9.72
N ALA A 56 14.05 -0.62 10.18
CA ALA A 56 15.49 -0.77 10.35
C ALA A 56 15.83 -1.80 11.44
N ALA A 57 15.14 -1.79 12.58
CA ALA A 57 15.32 -2.80 13.61
C ALA A 57 14.97 -4.19 13.08
N PHE A 58 13.85 -4.33 12.36
CA PHE A 58 13.49 -5.59 11.71
C PHE A 58 14.50 -6.05 10.65
N SER A 59 15.00 -5.14 9.82
CA SER A 59 15.97 -5.50 8.78
C SER A 59 17.32 -5.94 9.35
N ASN A 60 17.68 -5.43 10.53
CA ASN A 60 18.94 -5.71 11.19
C ASN A 60 18.92 -6.93 12.13
N LEU A 61 17.77 -7.60 12.29
CA LEU A 61 17.67 -8.80 13.12
C LEU A 61 18.30 -10.02 12.43
N LYS A 62 19.28 -10.63 13.08
CA LYS A 62 19.87 -11.89 12.62
C LYS A 62 18.96 -13.09 12.88
N ILE A 63 18.21 -13.07 13.97
CA ILE A 63 17.36 -14.18 14.39
C ILE A 63 16.26 -14.49 13.33
N LYS A 64 15.79 -13.48 12.62
CA LYS A 64 14.82 -13.66 11.53
C LYS A 64 15.43 -14.30 10.29
N ASP A 65 16.77 -14.20 10.14
CA ASP A 65 17.47 -14.68 8.96
C ASP A 65 17.89 -16.14 9.10
N LYS A 66 17.64 -16.78 10.25
CA LYS A 66 17.91 -18.19 10.44
C LYS A 66 16.90 -19.06 9.69
N ILE A 67 17.40 -20.16 9.13
CA ILE A 67 16.57 -21.23 8.58
C ILE A 67 16.59 -22.37 9.60
N ALA A 68 15.43 -22.70 10.14
CA ALA A 68 15.26 -23.83 11.02
C ALA A 68 14.98 -25.08 10.19
N VAL A 69 15.80 -26.09 10.33
CA VAL A 69 15.58 -27.43 9.78
C VAL A 69 15.04 -28.30 10.91
N MET A 70 13.87 -28.86 10.68
CA MET A 70 13.16 -29.74 11.62
C MET A 70 13.33 -31.19 11.16
N ILE A 71 14.03 -31.99 11.95
CA ILE A 71 14.17 -33.42 11.72
C ILE A 71 13.11 -34.13 12.56
N ASN A 72 12.12 -34.73 11.89
CA ASN A 72 10.92 -35.26 12.51
C ASN A 72 10.84 -36.78 12.41
N THR A 73 10.22 -37.41 13.39
CA THR A 73 9.72 -38.77 13.24
C THR A 73 8.50 -38.77 12.33
N ARG A 74 8.42 -39.67 11.35
CA ARG A 74 7.31 -39.75 10.42
C ARG A 74 6.04 -40.23 11.13
N GLU A 75 4.90 -39.60 10.93
CA GLU A 75 3.62 -40.04 11.48
C GLU A 75 3.33 -41.51 11.06
N GLY A 76 3.02 -42.36 12.03
CA GLY A 76 2.79 -43.80 11.82
C GLY A 76 4.04 -44.68 11.86
N ALA A 77 5.21 -44.14 12.23
CA ALA A 77 6.45 -44.88 12.35
C ALA A 77 6.63 -45.55 13.75
N GLU A 78 5.57 -45.70 14.53
CA GLU A 78 5.60 -46.45 15.78
C GLU A 78 6.09 -47.88 15.49
N GLY A 79 7.36 -48.18 15.85
CA GLY A 79 8.00 -49.48 15.63
C GLY A 79 9.08 -49.53 14.54
N THR A 80 9.39 -48.47 13.81
CA THR A 80 10.38 -48.42 12.73
C THR A 80 11.79 -48.02 13.17
N GLY A 81 12.05 -47.83 14.47
CA GLY A 81 13.41 -47.53 14.98
C GLY A 81 13.81 -46.04 14.84
N ALA A 82 12.83 -45.12 14.70
CA ALA A 82 13.10 -43.70 14.81
C ALA A 82 13.48 -43.36 16.26
N THR A 83 14.76 -43.33 16.53
CA THR A 83 15.34 -43.07 17.85
C THR A 83 15.96 -41.66 17.87
N ALA A 84 16.11 -41.09 19.08
CA ALA A 84 16.83 -39.82 19.24
C ALA A 84 18.23 -39.91 18.60
N GLU A 85 18.93 -41.04 18.77
CA GLU A 85 20.24 -41.31 18.14
C GLU A 85 20.16 -41.27 16.60
N GLY A 86 19.07 -41.78 16.00
CA GLY A 86 18.88 -41.76 14.56
C GLY A 86 18.63 -40.34 14.04
N MET A 87 17.92 -39.47 14.80
CA MET A 87 17.75 -38.09 14.48
C MET A 87 19.03 -37.28 14.64
N MET A 88 19.80 -37.52 15.69
CA MET A 88 21.13 -36.90 15.88
C MET A 88 22.09 -37.29 14.74
N ALA A 89 22.16 -38.56 14.36
CA ALA A 89 22.95 -39.00 13.22
C ALA A 89 22.52 -38.38 11.88
N CYS A 90 21.20 -38.13 11.71
CA CYS A 90 20.67 -37.41 10.56
C CYS A 90 21.09 -35.93 10.59
N ALA A 91 21.09 -35.31 11.76
CA ALA A 91 21.50 -33.91 11.96
C ALA A 91 22.99 -33.72 11.64
N ASP A 92 23.84 -34.61 12.17
CA ASP A 92 25.28 -34.60 11.89
C ASP A 92 25.57 -34.80 10.41
N ARG A 93 24.86 -35.73 9.78
CA ARG A 93 25.00 -35.99 8.36
C ARG A 93 24.56 -34.80 7.52
N LEU A 94 23.50 -34.09 7.95
CA LEU A 94 23.06 -32.84 7.33
C LEU A 94 24.18 -31.81 7.36
N VAL A 95 24.72 -31.54 8.55
CA VAL A 95 25.81 -30.56 8.73
C VAL A 95 27.03 -30.94 7.91
N GLU A 96 27.47 -32.21 7.96
CA GLU A 96 28.58 -32.70 7.16
C GLU A 96 28.40 -32.46 5.67
N LEU A 97 27.21 -32.77 5.12
CA LEU A 97 26.90 -32.57 3.70
C LEU A 97 26.84 -31.12 3.28
N LEU A 98 26.34 -30.26 4.16
CA LEU A 98 26.30 -28.81 3.91
C LEU A 98 27.70 -28.20 4.01
N GLU A 99 28.49 -28.59 5.01
CA GLU A 99 29.85 -28.05 5.22
C GLU A 99 30.89 -28.59 4.25
N ALA A 100 30.66 -29.76 3.66
CA ALA A 100 31.49 -30.27 2.57
C ALA A 100 31.43 -29.39 1.31
N ASP A 101 30.40 -28.50 1.20
CA ASP A 101 30.30 -27.56 0.09
C ASP A 101 31.05 -26.27 0.40
N THR A 102 32.13 -26.01 -0.32
CA THR A 102 32.94 -24.79 -0.17
C THR A 102 32.16 -23.49 -0.42
N LEU A 103 31.08 -23.53 -1.21
CA LEU A 103 30.22 -22.39 -1.46
C LEU A 103 29.27 -22.18 -0.29
N PHE A 104 28.77 -23.21 0.37
CA PHE A 104 27.89 -23.11 1.53
C PHE A 104 28.57 -22.35 2.67
N HIS A 105 29.79 -22.67 3.03
CA HIS A 105 30.57 -21.95 4.05
C HIS A 105 30.68 -20.45 3.81
N ARG A 106 30.69 -20.05 2.54
CA ARG A 106 30.70 -18.62 2.16
C ARG A 106 29.35 -17.94 2.38
N TRP A 107 28.26 -18.70 2.31
CA TRP A 107 26.89 -18.15 2.35
C TRP A 107 26.21 -18.35 3.69
N ALA A 108 26.53 -19.43 4.41
CA ALA A 108 25.87 -19.79 5.66
C ALA A 108 26.76 -20.63 6.58
N GLN A 109 26.27 -20.86 7.78
CA GLN A 109 26.81 -21.78 8.77
C GLN A 109 25.66 -22.62 9.30
N ALA A 110 25.89 -23.95 9.44
CA ALA A 110 24.93 -24.88 10.00
C ALA A 110 25.34 -25.29 11.42
N GLU A 111 24.40 -25.27 12.35
CA GLU A 111 24.59 -25.59 13.77
C GLU A 111 23.55 -26.65 14.18
N ALA A 112 23.97 -27.87 14.48
CA ALA A 112 23.11 -28.94 14.96
C ALA A 112 23.22 -29.12 16.48
N SER A 113 24.40 -28.88 17.05
CA SER A 113 24.68 -29.07 18.47
C SER A 113 25.01 -27.73 19.14
N PHE A 114 24.50 -27.56 20.33
CA PHE A 114 24.79 -26.42 21.20
C PHE A 114 25.80 -26.88 22.27
N GLY A 115 27.03 -27.01 21.88
CA GLY A 115 28.07 -27.64 22.69
C GLY A 115 28.43 -26.90 23.97
N SER A 116 29.28 -27.52 24.77
CA SER A 116 29.85 -26.98 26.04
C SER A 116 30.53 -25.62 25.86
N GLU A 117 30.97 -25.28 24.64
CA GLU A 117 31.62 -23.99 24.33
C GLU A 117 30.77 -22.78 24.70
N LEU A 118 29.43 -22.82 24.46
CA LEU A 118 28.54 -21.71 24.84
C LEU A 118 28.48 -21.51 26.36
N VAL A 119 28.50 -22.61 27.13
CA VAL A 119 28.51 -22.55 28.62
C VAL A 119 29.83 -21.97 29.12
N ASP A 120 30.94 -22.38 28.49
CA ASP A 120 32.26 -21.89 28.81
C ASP A 120 32.45 -20.42 28.44
N ASP A 121 32.00 -20.02 27.26
CA ASP A 121 32.00 -18.61 26.83
C ASP A 121 31.15 -17.74 27.75
N MET A 122 29.98 -18.20 28.13
CA MET A 122 29.12 -17.54 29.10
C MET A 122 29.77 -17.41 30.47
N ARG A 123 30.43 -18.46 30.96
CA ARG A 123 31.20 -18.43 32.18
C ARG A 123 32.33 -17.40 32.11
N ALA A 124 33.15 -17.47 31.07
CA ALA A 124 34.25 -16.55 30.87
C ALA A 124 33.77 -15.08 30.80
N PHE A 125 32.64 -14.84 30.14
CA PHE A 125 32.00 -13.52 30.06
C PHE A 125 31.53 -13.04 31.43
N LEU A 126 30.82 -13.88 32.19
CA LEU A 126 30.35 -13.56 33.55
C LEU A 126 31.51 -13.26 34.50
N GLN A 127 32.58 -14.05 34.45
CA GLN A 127 33.78 -13.81 35.25
C GLN A 127 34.49 -12.53 34.80
N GLY A 128 34.51 -12.23 33.50
CA GLY A 128 35.08 -11.00 32.94
C GLY A 128 34.34 -9.72 33.30
N HIS A 129 33.08 -9.81 33.69
CA HIS A 129 32.22 -8.65 34.00
C HIS A 129 31.50 -8.76 35.35
N LEU A 130 32.02 -9.63 36.27
CA LEU A 130 31.40 -9.97 37.54
C LEU A 130 30.88 -8.78 38.35
N PRO A 131 31.65 -7.67 38.58
CA PRO A 131 31.18 -6.54 39.37
C PRO A 131 29.91 -5.88 38.84
N LEU A 132 29.68 -5.91 37.52
CA LEU A 132 28.53 -5.30 36.91
C LEU A 132 27.25 -6.07 37.15
N LEU A 133 27.37 -7.35 37.49
CA LEU A 133 26.27 -8.29 37.68
C LEU A 133 25.87 -8.47 39.14
N LEU A 134 26.71 -8.07 40.09
CA LEU A 134 26.46 -8.22 41.51
C LEU A 134 25.52 -7.14 42.05
N THR A 135 24.66 -7.56 42.99
CA THR A 135 23.74 -6.73 43.76
C THR A 135 24.29 -6.40 45.16
N GLU A 136 23.67 -5.49 45.90
CA GLU A 136 24.04 -5.22 47.30
C GLU A 136 23.87 -6.44 48.20
N ALA A 137 22.88 -7.28 47.92
CA ALA A 137 22.70 -8.54 48.66
C ALA A 137 23.86 -9.51 48.44
N ASP A 138 24.44 -9.53 47.22
CA ASP A 138 25.62 -10.35 46.91
C ASP A 138 26.84 -9.89 47.68
N TYR A 139 27.06 -8.56 47.80
CA TYR A 139 28.15 -8.03 48.63
C TYR A 139 27.96 -8.36 50.09
N ALA A 140 26.71 -8.28 50.63
CA ALA A 140 26.42 -8.68 52.01
C ALA A 140 26.71 -10.16 52.25
N ARG A 141 26.40 -11.04 51.26
CA ARG A 141 26.75 -12.47 51.32
C ARG A 141 28.26 -12.66 51.28
N MET A 142 28.97 -11.96 50.40
CA MET A 142 30.44 -12.02 50.28
C MET A 142 31.10 -11.58 51.60
N ASP A 143 30.59 -10.59 52.31
CA ASP A 143 31.09 -10.20 53.64
C ASP A 143 31.00 -11.32 54.65
N THR A 144 29.97 -12.13 54.61
CA THR A 144 29.85 -13.29 55.54
C THR A 144 30.78 -14.45 55.13
N LEU A 145 31.04 -14.60 53.84
CA LEU A 145 31.95 -15.64 53.32
C LEU A 145 33.42 -15.30 53.54
N LEU A 146 33.80 -14.01 53.48
CA LEU A 146 35.17 -13.51 53.65
C LEU A 146 35.63 -13.43 55.13
N THR A 147 35.16 -14.35 55.93
CA THR A 147 35.63 -14.57 57.31
C THR A 147 36.50 -15.83 57.36
N ARG A 148 37.43 -15.95 58.30
CA ARG A 148 38.23 -17.18 58.46
C ARG A 148 37.35 -18.44 58.57
N GLN A 149 36.26 -18.36 59.29
CA GLN A 149 35.33 -19.49 59.42
C GLN A 149 34.53 -19.72 58.14
N GLY A 150 34.13 -18.69 57.40
CA GLY A 150 33.40 -18.77 56.13
C GLY A 150 34.25 -19.46 55.06
N ILE A 151 35.50 -19.00 54.91
CA ILE A 151 36.45 -19.61 53.95
C ILE A 151 36.73 -21.07 54.35
N ALA A 152 37.02 -21.37 55.64
CA ALA A 152 37.27 -22.74 56.09
C ALA A 152 36.08 -23.69 55.79
N ARG A 153 34.84 -23.24 56.00
CA ARG A 153 33.64 -24.02 55.67
C ARG A 153 33.46 -24.23 54.15
N ALA A 154 33.73 -23.19 53.36
CA ALA A 154 33.69 -23.31 51.90
C ALA A 154 34.71 -24.35 51.42
N MET A 155 35.94 -24.28 51.88
CA MET A 155 36.99 -25.22 51.52
C MET A 155 36.66 -26.65 51.96
N GLU A 156 36.09 -26.86 53.17
CA GLU A 156 35.60 -28.17 53.60
C GLU A 156 34.46 -28.67 52.72
N SER A 157 33.51 -27.83 52.37
CA SER A 157 32.41 -28.20 51.50
C SER A 157 32.90 -28.60 50.10
N ASN A 158 33.86 -27.87 49.57
CA ASN A 158 34.44 -28.16 48.27
C ASN A 158 35.23 -29.49 48.25
N TYR A 159 36.00 -29.73 49.29
CA TYR A 159 36.69 -31.02 49.47
C TYR A 159 35.70 -32.19 49.43
N ARG A 160 34.57 -32.10 50.16
CA ARG A 160 33.53 -33.11 50.17
C ARG A 160 32.86 -33.29 48.83
N ARG A 161 32.62 -32.17 48.12
CA ARG A 161 31.99 -32.19 46.76
C ARG A 161 32.90 -32.84 45.70
N LEU A 162 34.18 -32.51 45.70
CA LEU A 162 35.17 -33.09 44.80
C LEU A 162 35.35 -34.62 45.02
N LEU A 163 35.15 -35.11 46.22
CA LEU A 163 35.16 -36.53 46.55
C LEU A 163 33.85 -37.26 46.22
N SER A 164 32.80 -36.53 45.84
CA SER A 164 31.52 -37.14 45.47
C SER A 164 31.53 -37.62 44.01
N PRO A 165 30.67 -38.61 43.61
CA PRO A 165 30.58 -39.08 42.24
C PRO A 165 30.30 -37.99 41.20
N VAL A 166 29.75 -36.84 41.61
CA VAL A 166 29.44 -35.67 40.77
C VAL A 166 30.64 -34.72 40.70
N GLY A 167 31.67 -34.93 41.49
CA GLY A 167 32.82 -34.01 41.65
C GLY A 167 33.56 -33.75 40.35
N GLY A 168 33.73 -34.74 39.47
CA GLY A 168 34.38 -34.57 38.17
C GLY A 168 33.62 -33.73 37.14
N PHE A 169 32.34 -33.37 37.39
CA PHE A 169 31.56 -32.48 36.51
C PHE A 169 31.57 -31.03 36.99
N ILE A 170 32.00 -30.76 38.23
CA ILE A 170 31.98 -29.43 38.86
C ILE A 170 33.35 -28.98 39.34
N ASP A 171 34.37 -29.77 39.10
CA ASP A 171 35.73 -29.54 39.60
C ASP A 171 36.29 -28.18 39.10
N GLU A 172 36.19 -27.90 37.86
CA GLU A 172 36.65 -26.64 37.27
C GLU A 172 35.97 -25.41 37.89
N TYR A 173 34.65 -25.50 38.16
CA TYR A 173 33.91 -24.41 38.85
C TYR A 173 34.42 -24.22 40.29
N ILE A 174 34.75 -25.31 40.96
CA ILE A 174 35.21 -25.23 42.35
C ILE A 174 36.65 -24.67 42.42
N TYR A 175 37.47 -24.98 41.43
CA TYR A 175 38.83 -24.44 41.37
C TYR A 175 38.87 -22.96 41.01
N ASP A 176 38.03 -22.53 40.10
CA ASP A 176 37.95 -21.13 39.65
C ASP A 176 37.30 -20.20 40.71
N ASP A 177 36.23 -20.67 41.36
CA ASP A 177 35.48 -19.85 42.37
C ASP A 177 35.09 -20.69 43.60
N PRO A 178 36.07 -21.08 44.41
CA PRO A 178 35.83 -21.93 45.59
C PRO A 178 34.91 -21.33 46.64
N LEU A 179 34.72 -20.04 46.65
CA LEU A 179 33.82 -19.36 47.60
C LEU A 179 32.43 -19.05 47.01
N GLY A 180 32.24 -19.32 45.70
CA GLY A 180 31.00 -19.00 45.03
C GLY A 180 30.73 -17.50 44.97
N LEU A 181 31.74 -16.67 44.76
CA LEU A 181 31.63 -15.22 44.61
C LEU A 181 30.77 -14.83 43.39
N SER A 182 30.85 -15.64 42.35
CA SER A 182 30.08 -15.49 41.12
C SER A 182 28.65 -16.06 41.21
N PHE A 183 28.27 -16.69 42.33
CA PHE A 183 27.00 -17.43 42.41
C PHE A 183 25.77 -16.53 42.24
N GLY A 184 25.84 -15.25 42.68
CA GLY A 184 24.78 -14.26 42.44
C GLY A 184 24.58 -13.92 40.96
N ALA A 185 25.68 -13.88 40.19
CA ALA A 185 25.62 -13.65 38.76
C ALA A 185 25.10 -14.88 37.98
N LEU A 186 25.53 -16.10 38.39
CA LEU A 186 25.04 -17.35 37.84
C LEU A 186 23.55 -17.58 38.12
N GLY A 187 23.03 -17.19 39.29
CA GLY A 187 21.62 -17.28 39.63
C GLY A 187 20.71 -16.48 38.65
N LYS A 188 21.21 -15.38 38.12
CA LYS A 188 20.48 -14.59 37.14
C LYS A 188 20.31 -15.30 35.76
N LEU A 189 21.18 -16.25 35.44
CA LEU A 189 21.02 -17.04 34.22
C LEU A 189 19.76 -17.90 34.24
N GLN A 190 19.30 -18.32 35.44
CA GLN A 190 18.04 -19.06 35.55
C GLN A 190 16.82 -18.19 35.22
N GLU A 191 16.94 -16.86 35.35
CA GLU A 191 15.89 -15.93 34.95
C GLU A 191 15.73 -15.82 33.42
N LEU A 192 16.76 -16.20 32.68
CA LEU A 192 16.72 -16.16 31.19
C LEU A 192 15.76 -17.18 30.60
N ASN A 193 15.32 -18.16 31.36
CA ASN A 193 14.32 -19.18 31.00
C ASN A 193 14.45 -19.68 29.54
N ILE A 194 15.67 -20.07 29.15
CA ILE A 194 15.98 -20.57 27.83
C ILE A 194 15.26 -21.90 27.64
N GLY A 195 14.20 -21.94 26.81
CA GLY A 195 13.63 -23.19 26.34
C GLY A 195 12.33 -23.66 27.01
N GLY A 196 11.29 -22.82 27.04
CA GLY A 196 9.97 -23.25 27.50
C GLY A 196 9.42 -24.51 26.82
N ASN A 197 9.72 -24.75 25.55
CA ASN A 197 9.17 -25.86 24.75
C ASN A 197 10.21 -26.83 24.19
N TYR A 198 11.49 -26.65 24.52
CA TYR A 198 12.59 -27.49 24.06
C TYR A 198 13.33 -28.11 25.22
N THR A 199 13.98 -29.21 24.94
CA THR A 199 14.86 -29.93 25.87
C THR A 199 16.21 -30.14 25.20
N LEU A 200 17.30 -29.80 25.91
CA LEU A 200 18.63 -30.11 25.45
C LEU A 200 18.92 -31.56 25.83
N PHE A 201 19.22 -32.41 24.85
CA PHE A 201 19.58 -33.80 25.04
C PHE A 201 20.84 -34.08 24.24
N ASP A 202 21.91 -34.47 24.93
CA ASP A 202 23.24 -34.76 24.34
C ASP A 202 23.71 -33.62 23.39
N ASP A 203 23.58 -32.34 23.87
CA ASP A 203 23.89 -31.09 23.16
C ASP A 203 23.00 -30.76 21.95
N TYR A 204 21.95 -31.54 21.66
CA TYR A 204 21.00 -31.27 20.59
C TYR A 204 19.68 -30.71 21.15
N LEU A 205 19.05 -29.83 20.38
CA LEU A 205 17.78 -29.19 20.74
C LEU A 205 16.61 -30.04 20.25
N PHE A 206 15.93 -30.69 21.16
CA PHE A 206 14.73 -31.49 20.91
C PHE A 206 13.46 -30.77 21.37
N SER A 207 12.33 -31.08 20.73
CA SER A 207 11.01 -30.81 21.28
C SER A 207 10.82 -31.61 22.60
N LYS A 208 9.95 -31.13 23.51
CA LYS A 208 9.69 -31.80 24.81
C LYS A 208 9.25 -33.25 24.66
N ASP A 209 8.53 -33.55 23.61
CA ASP A 209 8.03 -34.89 23.26
C ASP A 209 9.08 -35.74 22.54
N MET A 210 10.28 -35.20 22.32
CA MET A 210 11.42 -35.89 21.64
C MET A 210 11.09 -36.33 20.21
N THR A 211 10.07 -35.72 19.56
CA THR A 211 9.62 -36.08 18.20
C THR A 211 10.28 -35.25 17.10
N THR A 212 10.85 -34.12 17.47
CA THR A 212 11.49 -33.18 16.52
C THR A 212 12.84 -32.73 17.06
N LEU A 213 13.87 -32.79 16.23
CA LEU A 213 15.21 -32.23 16.49
C LEU A 213 15.37 -30.99 15.59
N MET A 214 15.90 -29.91 16.16
CA MET A 214 16.11 -28.64 15.47
C MET A 214 17.55 -28.42 15.08
N VAL A 215 17.78 -28.07 13.82
CA VAL A 215 19.09 -27.65 13.31
C VAL A 215 18.90 -26.23 12.75
N PHE A 216 19.84 -25.33 13.04
CA PHE A 216 19.77 -23.96 12.57
C PHE A 216 20.83 -23.69 11.51
N ILE A 217 20.39 -23.06 10.41
CA ILE A 217 21.30 -22.56 9.37
C ILE A 217 21.25 -21.04 9.44
N SER A 218 22.39 -20.43 9.72
CA SER A 218 22.56 -18.99 9.86
C SER A 218 23.22 -18.40 8.61
N PRO A 219 22.48 -17.67 7.74
CA PRO A 219 23.05 -16.99 6.59
C PRO A 219 24.07 -15.92 6.98
N ARG A 220 25.11 -15.76 6.15
CA ARG A 220 26.18 -14.75 6.31
C ARG A 220 26.02 -13.57 5.36
N TYR A 221 24.89 -13.47 4.66
CA TYR A 221 24.54 -12.41 3.72
C TYR A 221 23.29 -11.67 4.20
N GLU A 222 23.08 -10.46 3.69
CA GLU A 222 21.85 -9.71 3.98
C GLU A 222 20.66 -10.38 3.29
N SER A 223 19.52 -10.49 3.99
CA SER A 223 18.27 -11.09 3.47
C SER A 223 17.74 -10.41 2.20
N SER A 224 18.26 -9.23 1.88
CA SER A 224 17.96 -8.48 0.64
C SER A 224 18.64 -9.07 -0.59
N ASP A 225 19.68 -9.90 -0.45
CA ASP A 225 20.36 -10.58 -1.57
C ASP A 225 19.67 -11.90 -1.92
N THR A 226 18.56 -11.79 -2.62
CA THR A 226 17.75 -12.94 -3.04
C THR A 226 18.46 -13.87 -4.02
N GLY A 227 19.48 -13.38 -4.71
CA GLY A 227 20.27 -14.20 -5.63
C GLY A 227 21.18 -15.20 -4.92
N ILE A 228 21.75 -14.83 -3.76
CA ILE A 228 22.48 -15.78 -2.90
C ILE A 228 21.48 -16.64 -2.15
N GLY A 229 20.39 -16.06 -1.64
CA GLY A 229 19.32 -16.78 -0.95
C GLY A 229 18.74 -17.92 -1.78
N ASP A 230 18.47 -17.67 -3.05
CA ASP A 230 17.93 -18.68 -3.97
C ASP A 230 18.87 -19.88 -4.13
N ARG A 231 20.19 -19.64 -4.28
CA ARG A 231 21.19 -20.70 -4.38
C ARG A 231 21.38 -21.47 -3.07
N LEU A 232 21.32 -20.77 -1.93
CA LEU A 232 21.40 -21.40 -0.62
C LEU A 232 20.22 -22.35 -0.42
N VAL A 233 19.00 -21.88 -0.69
CA VAL A 233 17.78 -22.70 -0.55
C VAL A 233 17.80 -23.88 -1.50
N GLU A 234 18.21 -23.71 -2.76
CA GLU A 234 18.36 -24.82 -3.72
C GLU A 234 19.34 -25.89 -3.22
N ARG A 235 20.43 -25.44 -2.58
CA ARG A 235 21.41 -26.39 -2.00
C ARG A 235 20.85 -27.14 -0.81
N ILE A 236 20.16 -26.44 0.11
CA ILE A 236 19.50 -27.06 1.26
C ILE A 236 18.49 -28.10 0.77
N GLU A 237 17.68 -27.78 -0.22
CA GLU A 237 16.70 -28.72 -0.81
C GLU A 237 17.33 -29.96 -1.41
N ALA A 238 18.42 -29.77 -2.14
CA ALA A 238 19.14 -30.90 -2.75
C ALA A 238 19.71 -31.88 -1.68
N VAL A 239 20.26 -31.32 -0.59
CA VAL A 239 20.77 -32.11 0.52
C VAL A 239 19.64 -32.80 1.28
N LEU A 240 18.57 -32.07 1.60
CA LEU A 240 17.40 -32.60 2.32
C LEU A 240 16.68 -33.69 1.50
N ALA A 241 16.56 -33.53 0.19
CA ALA A 241 16.00 -34.58 -0.68
C ALA A 241 16.80 -35.89 -0.60
N GLY A 242 18.14 -35.78 -0.60
CA GLY A 242 19.02 -36.94 -0.42
C GLY A 242 18.88 -37.59 0.96
N LEU A 243 18.89 -36.77 2.01
CA LEU A 243 18.74 -37.24 3.40
C LEU A 243 17.38 -37.90 3.64
N ASN A 244 16.29 -37.28 3.15
CA ASN A 244 14.95 -37.83 3.26
C ASN A 244 14.82 -39.19 2.57
N ALA A 245 15.53 -39.41 1.47
CA ALA A 245 15.59 -40.72 0.80
C ALA A 245 16.42 -41.74 1.61
N GLU A 246 17.58 -41.34 2.17
CA GLU A 246 18.47 -42.17 2.96
C GLU A 246 17.82 -42.64 4.28
N TYR A 247 17.15 -41.73 4.97
CA TYR A 247 16.56 -41.97 6.29
C TYR A 247 15.07 -42.38 6.25
N ALA A 248 14.45 -42.46 5.06
CA ALA A 248 13.06 -42.86 4.90
C ALA A 248 12.75 -44.23 5.54
N ALA A 249 13.65 -45.19 5.40
CA ALA A 249 13.51 -46.53 5.97
C ALA A 249 13.54 -46.53 7.51
N ARG A 250 14.11 -45.49 8.14
CA ARG A 250 14.18 -45.32 9.60
C ARG A 250 13.01 -44.49 10.12
N GLY A 251 12.05 -44.09 9.26
CA GLY A 251 10.91 -43.25 9.64
C GLY A 251 11.27 -41.82 10.01
N ILE A 252 12.42 -41.31 9.54
CA ILE A 252 12.88 -39.93 9.81
C ILE A 252 12.70 -39.11 8.53
N SER A 253 12.22 -37.86 8.69
CA SER A 253 12.09 -36.86 7.62
C SER A 253 12.55 -35.51 8.10
N ALA A 254 13.12 -34.70 7.22
CA ALA A 254 13.58 -33.37 7.50
C ALA A 254 12.84 -32.37 6.62
N ASP A 255 12.32 -31.32 7.26
CA ASP A 255 11.68 -30.14 6.64
C ASP A 255 12.45 -28.90 7.07
N TYR A 256 12.21 -27.79 6.38
CA TYR A 256 12.84 -26.53 6.76
C TYR A 256 11.87 -25.36 6.62
N PHE A 257 12.07 -24.34 7.44
CA PHE A 257 11.36 -23.07 7.38
C PHE A 257 12.27 -21.93 7.83
N GLY A 258 12.07 -20.75 7.24
CA GLY A 258 12.76 -19.53 7.64
C GLY A 258 12.46 -18.37 6.69
N ALA A 259 12.56 -17.15 7.18
CA ALA A 259 12.31 -15.95 6.37
C ALA A 259 13.18 -15.88 5.10
N PRO A 260 14.47 -16.25 5.10
CA PRO A 260 15.29 -16.31 3.90
C PRO A 260 14.76 -17.27 2.84
N ALA A 261 14.21 -18.41 3.26
CA ALA A 261 13.61 -19.39 2.35
C ALA A 261 12.32 -18.83 1.72
N VAL A 262 11.46 -18.24 2.53
CA VAL A 262 10.23 -17.57 2.05
C VAL A 262 10.57 -16.45 1.08
N ALA A 263 11.56 -15.61 1.39
CA ALA A 263 12.02 -14.54 0.51
C ALA A 263 12.56 -15.07 -0.83
N ALA A 264 13.39 -16.13 -0.81
CA ALA A 264 13.92 -16.74 -2.01
C ALA A 264 12.81 -17.31 -2.91
N TYR A 265 11.83 -18.01 -2.32
CA TYR A 265 10.68 -18.53 -3.08
C TYR A 265 9.79 -17.42 -3.64
N ASN A 266 9.56 -16.39 -2.85
CA ASN A 266 8.78 -15.23 -3.26
C ASN A 266 9.43 -14.55 -4.47
N ALA A 267 10.74 -14.32 -4.40
CA ALA A 267 11.56 -13.79 -5.47
C ALA A 267 11.51 -14.64 -6.74
N ARG A 268 11.73 -15.94 -6.59
CA ARG A 268 11.68 -16.93 -7.69
C ARG A 268 10.30 -16.92 -8.35
N GLN A 269 9.23 -16.87 -7.55
CA GLN A 269 7.86 -16.85 -8.05
C GLN A 269 7.54 -15.54 -8.76
N ILE A 270 7.92 -14.38 -8.21
CA ILE A 270 7.75 -13.08 -8.87
C ILE A 270 8.44 -13.08 -10.22
N LYS A 271 9.70 -13.51 -10.28
CA LYS A 271 10.48 -13.57 -11.54
C LYS A 271 9.83 -14.50 -12.57
N HIS A 272 9.39 -15.67 -12.14
CA HIS A 272 8.67 -16.61 -13.00
C HIS A 272 7.36 -16.02 -13.53
N ASP A 273 6.55 -15.47 -12.65
CA ASP A 273 5.25 -14.88 -13.00
C ASP A 273 5.43 -13.68 -13.94
N MET A 274 6.40 -12.81 -13.67
CA MET A 274 6.73 -11.69 -14.55
C MET A 274 7.08 -12.17 -15.97
N MET A 275 7.98 -13.15 -16.08
CA MET A 275 8.36 -13.69 -17.41
C MET A 275 7.17 -14.34 -18.10
N LEU A 276 6.38 -15.15 -17.39
CA LEU A 276 5.22 -15.83 -17.93
C LEU A 276 4.16 -14.82 -18.41
N THR A 277 3.77 -13.90 -17.56
CA THR A 277 2.70 -12.93 -17.84
C THR A 277 3.10 -11.94 -18.93
N LEU A 278 4.36 -11.48 -18.92
CA LEU A 278 4.90 -10.61 -19.97
C LEU A 278 4.90 -11.31 -21.33
N ASN A 279 5.38 -12.56 -21.38
CA ASN A 279 5.39 -13.32 -22.63
C ASN A 279 3.96 -13.59 -23.15
N ILE A 280 3.02 -13.94 -22.27
CA ILE A 280 1.61 -14.12 -22.64
C ILE A 280 1.03 -12.80 -23.19
N ALA A 281 1.24 -11.69 -22.48
CA ALA A 281 0.75 -10.38 -22.88
C ALA A 281 1.32 -9.97 -24.26
N ILE A 282 2.64 -10.06 -24.43
CA ILE A 282 3.30 -9.74 -25.70
C ILE A 282 2.76 -10.65 -26.82
N LEU A 283 2.67 -11.96 -26.60
CA LEU A 283 2.17 -12.90 -27.60
C LEU A 283 0.76 -12.55 -28.05
N VAL A 284 -0.17 -12.34 -27.11
CA VAL A 284 -1.57 -12.02 -27.42
C VAL A 284 -1.66 -10.67 -28.13
N ILE A 285 -0.92 -9.66 -27.67
CA ILE A 285 -0.88 -8.33 -28.29
C ILE A 285 -0.31 -8.42 -29.72
N VAL A 286 0.80 -9.13 -29.89
CA VAL A 286 1.43 -9.34 -31.21
C VAL A 286 0.47 -10.01 -32.17
N VAL A 287 -0.18 -11.11 -31.76
CA VAL A 287 -1.17 -11.82 -32.56
C VAL A 287 -2.33 -10.89 -32.93
N PHE A 288 -2.89 -10.18 -31.93
CA PHE A 288 -4.04 -9.30 -32.14
C PHE A 288 -3.72 -8.13 -33.09
N ILE A 289 -2.58 -7.46 -32.91
CA ILE A 289 -2.15 -6.38 -33.79
C ILE A 289 -1.86 -6.92 -35.21
N THR A 290 -1.20 -8.10 -35.33
CA THR A 290 -0.91 -8.74 -36.62
C THR A 290 -2.18 -9.10 -37.40
N LEU A 291 -3.21 -9.57 -36.71
CA LEU A 291 -4.52 -9.89 -37.30
C LEU A 291 -5.32 -8.64 -37.62
N SER A 292 -5.15 -7.56 -36.88
CA SER A 292 -5.91 -6.32 -37.04
C SER A 292 -5.35 -5.42 -38.15
N PHE A 293 -4.03 -5.33 -38.24
CA PHE A 293 -3.36 -4.50 -39.24
C PHE A 293 -2.76 -5.35 -40.34
N ARG A 294 -2.98 -4.96 -41.58
CA ARG A 294 -2.50 -5.68 -42.76
C ARG A 294 -0.97 -5.73 -42.84
N ASN A 295 -0.31 -4.69 -42.34
CA ASN A 295 1.15 -4.64 -42.28
C ASN A 295 1.68 -5.34 -41.04
N LYS A 296 2.44 -6.43 -41.23
CA LYS A 296 3.08 -7.17 -40.11
C LYS A 296 4.10 -6.33 -39.36
N LEU A 297 4.63 -5.27 -39.95
CA LEU A 297 5.57 -4.33 -39.30
C LEU A 297 4.89 -3.45 -38.31
N SER A 298 3.55 -3.29 -38.35
CA SER A 298 2.77 -2.47 -37.41
C SER A 298 2.97 -2.90 -35.91
N VAL A 299 3.21 -4.20 -35.69
CA VAL A 299 3.53 -4.72 -34.34
C VAL A 299 4.83 -4.10 -33.81
N LEU A 300 5.89 -4.16 -34.64
CA LEU A 300 7.19 -3.61 -34.26
C LEU A 300 7.09 -2.09 -34.05
N LEU A 301 6.38 -1.42 -34.96
CA LEU A 301 6.14 0.03 -34.88
C LEU A 301 5.40 0.43 -33.59
N ALA A 302 4.46 -0.39 -33.14
CA ALA A 302 3.74 -0.14 -31.89
C ALA A 302 4.64 -0.34 -30.65
N LEU A 303 5.51 -1.35 -30.66
CA LEU A 303 6.33 -1.74 -29.51
C LEU A 303 7.58 -0.86 -29.32
N ILE A 304 8.17 -0.33 -30.41
CA ILE A 304 9.40 0.47 -30.34
C ILE A 304 9.28 1.67 -29.35
N PRO A 305 8.27 2.55 -29.42
CA PRO A 305 8.17 3.67 -28.50
C PRO A 305 8.02 3.23 -27.05
N VAL A 306 7.32 2.13 -26.82
CA VAL A 306 7.11 1.56 -25.46
C VAL A 306 8.42 1.03 -24.88
N ALA A 307 9.16 0.25 -25.69
CA ALA A 307 10.48 -0.28 -25.28
C ALA A 307 11.47 0.86 -24.97
N LEU A 308 11.49 1.90 -25.80
CA LEU A 308 12.33 3.08 -25.59
C LEU A 308 11.89 3.87 -24.35
N GLY A 309 10.59 3.98 -24.10
CA GLY A 309 10.05 4.62 -22.91
C GLY A 309 10.41 3.87 -21.61
N GLY A 310 10.27 2.55 -21.62
CA GLY A 310 10.69 1.70 -20.50
C GLY A 310 12.20 1.75 -20.26
N LEU A 311 13.01 1.73 -21.32
CA LEU A 311 14.46 1.87 -21.22
C LEU A 311 14.86 3.23 -20.65
N LEU A 312 14.18 4.30 -21.05
CA LEU A 312 14.38 5.64 -20.49
C LEU A 312 14.06 5.66 -18.99
N ALA A 313 12.96 5.03 -18.59
CA ALA A 313 12.56 4.96 -17.20
C ALA A 313 13.62 4.23 -16.35
N LEU A 314 14.07 3.07 -16.77
CA LEU A 314 15.13 2.31 -16.09
C LEU A 314 16.45 3.09 -16.03
N ALA A 315 16.83 3.76 -17.11
CA ALA A 315 18.04 4.58 -17.14
C ALA A 315 17.98 5.76 -16.17
N VAL A 316 16.86 6.49 -16.14
CA VAL A 316 16.70 7.61 -15.21
C VAL A 316 16.63 7.11 -13.77
N MET A 317 15.96 6.02 -13.50
CA MET A 317 15.88 5.45 -12.16
C MET A 317 17.22 4.96 -11.65
N SER A 318 18.09 4.41 -12.51
CA SER A 318 19.44 4.03 -12.11
C SER A 318 20.29 5.23 -11.66
N LEU A 319 20.02 6.42 -12.21
CA LEU A 319 20.72 7.66 -11.84
C LEU A 319 20.16 8.30 -10.56
N VAL A 320 18.87 8.11 -10.28
CA VAL A 320 18.17 8.77 -9.16
C VAL A 320 18.10 7.87 -7.92
N CYS A 321 17.70 6.59 -8.09
CA CYS A 321 17.36 5.72 -6.98
C CYS A 321 18.39 4.58 -6.76
N HIS A 322 19.20 4.23 -7.75
CA HIS A 322 20.17 3.11 -7.77
C HIS A 322 19.57 1.72 -7.49
N THR A 323 18.49 1.62 -6.72
CA THR A 323 17.75 0.40 -6.41
C THR A 323 16.27 0.59 -6.69
N ILE A 324 15.59 -0.45 -7.15
CA ILE A 324 14.15 -0.46 -7.44
C ILE A 324 13.52 -1.76 -6.93
N SER A 325 12.29 -1.69 -6.44
CA SER A 325 11.53 -2.88 -6.09
C SER A 325 11.22 -3.73 -7.32
N ALA A 326 11.54 -5.04 -7.25
CA ALA A 326 11.22 -6.00 -8.31
C ALA A 326 9.69 -6.09 -8.55
N ILE A 327 8.88 -5.98 -7.49
CA ILE A 327 7.42 -5.95 -7.59
C ILE A 327 6.94 -4.70 -8.35
N ALA A 328 7.56 -3.54 -8.14
CA ALA A 328 7.22 -2.32 -8.86
C ALA A 328 7.44 -2.47 -10.37
N VAL A 329 8.55 -3.10 -10.78
CA VAL A 329 8.83 -3.37 -12.19
C VAL A 329 7.93 -4.46 -12.74
N GLY A 330 7.61 -5.48 -11.94
CA GLY A 330 6.65 -6.54 -12.29
C GLY A 330 5.26 -5.99 -12.61
N ALA A 331 4.77 -5.09 -11.78
CA ALA A 331 3.55 -4.34 -12.07
C ALA A 331 3.68 -3.43 -13.32
N GLY A 332 4.91 -3.17 -13.77
CA GLY A 332 5.20 -2.38 -14.97
C GLY A 332 4.70 -3.00 -16.29
N THR A 333 4.38 -4.30 -16.33
CA THR A 333 3.69 -4.93 -17.48
C THR A 333 2.37 -4.23 -17.79
N VAL A 334 1.72 -3.74 -16.77
CA VAL A 334 0.49 -2.97 -16.84
C VAL A 334 0.73 -1.61 -17.50
N VAL A 335 1.79 -0.93 -17.09
CA VAL A 335 2.21 0.36 -17.66
C VAL A 335 2.51 0.20 -19.15
N MET A 336 3.08 -0.94 -19.55
CA MET A 336 3.33 -1.26 -20.96
C MET A 336 2.02 -1.31 -21.77
N GLY A 337 0.95 -1.89 -21.23
CA GLY A 337 -0.37 -1.90 -21.87
C GLY A 337 -0.91 -0.49 -22.12
N ILE A 338 -0.77 0.42 -21.14
CA ILE A 338 -1.17 1.83 -21.27
C ILE A 338 -0.28 2.56 -22.28
N ALA A 339 1.03 2.40 -22.14
CA ALA A 339 2.01 3.05 -23.02
C ALA A 339 1.79 2.69 -24.50
N LEU A 340 1.42 1.44 -24.76
CA LEU A 340 1.11 0.95 -26.10
C LEU A 340 -0.08 1.68 -26.74
N SER A 341 -1.02 2.15 -25.93
CA SER A 341 -2.17 2.94 -26.36
C SER A 341 -1.77 4.13 -27.23
N TYR A 342 -0.72 4.86 -26.88
CA TYR A 342 -0.28 6.05 -27.61
C TYR A 342 0.20 5.70 -29.02
N SER A 343 0.98 4.62 -29.15
CA SER A 343 1.40 4.12 -30.46
C SER A 343 0.23 3.63 -31.30
N ILE A 344 -0.73 2.94 -30.69
CA ILE A 344 -1.91 2.40 -31.36
C ILE A 344 -2.80 3.52 -31.90
N HIS A 345 -3.04 4.60 -31.15
CA HIS A 345 -3.80 5.75 -31.61
C HIS A 345 -3.21 6.33 -32.90
N ILE A 346 -1.87 6.44 -32.98
CA ILE A 346 -1.19 6.92 -34.21
C ILE A 346 -1.34 5.92 -35.34
N LEU A 347 -1.20 4.62 -35.12
CA LEU A 347 -1.35 3.60 -36.12
C LEU A 347 -2.79 3.49 -36.64
N CYS A 348 -3.79 3.53 -35.78
CA CYS A 348 -5.20 3.54 -36.19
C CYS A 348 -5.53 4.77 -37.07
N HIS A 349 -5.03 5.94 -36.67
CA HIS A 349 -5.26 7.16 -37.46
C HIS A 349 -4.50 7.14 -38.78
N ALA A 350 -3.32 6.54 -38.82
CA ALA A 350 -2.52 6.37 -40.05
C ALA A 350 -3.20 5.50 -41.11
N ASN A 351 -4.10 4.59 -40.73
CA ASN A 351 -4.90 3.82 -41.71
C ASN A 351 -5.92 4.68 -42.46
N HIS A 352 -6.41 5.77 -41.86
CA HIS A 352 -7.40 6.65 -42.47
C HIS A 352 -6.81 7.94 -43.02
N CYS A 353 -5.62 8.35 -42.53
CA CYS A 353 -4.96 9.59 -42.92
C CYS A 353 -3.56 9.30 -43.50
N HIS A 354 -3.31 9.80 -44.71
CA HIS A 354 -2.07 9.47 -45.43
C HIS A 354 -0.94 10.50 -45.26
N ASP A 355 -1.18 11.64 -44.58
CA ASP A 355 -0.18 12.68 -44.35
C ASP A 355 0.29 12.65 -42.90
N PRO A 356 1.59 12.34 -42.58
CA PRO A 356 2.13 12.33 -41.23
C PRO A 356 1.94 13.68 -40.52
N ARG A 357 1.99 14.79 -41.25
CA ARG A 357 1.76 16.12 -40.65
C ARG A 357 0.33 16.28 -40.17
N GLN A 358 -0.64 15.73 -40.89
CA GLN A 358 -2.03 15.76 -40.51
C GLN A 358 -2.27 14.82 -39.29
N ILE A 359 -1.66 13.64 -39.30
CA ILE A 359 -1.68 12.72 -38.10
C ILE A 359 -1.18 13.43 -36.85
N ILE A 360 -0.03 14.09 -36.92
CA ILE A 360 0.53 14.86 -35.78
C ILE A 360 -0.41 16.01 -35.41
N ARG A 361 -1.00 16.72 -36.41
CA ARG A 361 -1.92 17.83 -36.15
C ARG A 361 -3.18 17.40 -35.42
N ASP A 362 -3.73 16.27 -35.79
CA ASP A 362 -4.98 15.75 -35.26
C ASP A 362 -4.79 15.05 -33.90
N LEU A 363 -3.64 14.37 -33.69
CA LEU A 363 -3.40 13.56 -32.49
C LEU A 363 -2.45 14.16 -31.44
N ALA A 364 -1.57 15.11 -31.82
CA ALA A 364 -0.59 15.60 -30.84
C ALA A 364 -1.25 16.29 -29.62
N TYR A 365 -2.39 16.94 -29.83
CA TYR A 365 -3.13 17.59 -28.74
C TYR A 365 -3.77 16.56 -27.79
N PRO A 366 -4.67 15.66 -28.22
CA PRO A 366 -5.29 14.71 -27.31
C PRO A 366 -4.29 13.72 -26.68
N LEU A 367 -3.26 13.24 -27.43
CA LEU A 367 -2.24 12.37 -26.89
C LEU A 367 -1.39 13.05 -25.79
N THR A 368 -1.00 14.31 -26.01
CA THR A 368 -0.19 15.03 -24.98
C THR A 368 -1.01 15.30 -23.74
N ILE A 369 -2.28 15.65 -23.89
CA ILE A 369 -3.15 15.91 -22.72
C ILE A 369 -3.39 14.61 -21.96
N GLY A 370 -3.79 13.54 -22.65
CA GLY A 370 -3.96 12.23 -22.04
C GLY A 370 -2.69 11.76 -21.33
N SER A 371 -1.52 11.94 -21.97
CA SER A 371 -0.27 11.58 -21.30
C SER A 371 0.01 12.43 -20.06
N ILE A 372 -0.27 13.74 -20.06
CA ILE A 372 -0.08 14.62 -18.90
C ILE A 372 -1.01 14.22 -17.75
N THR A 373 -2.28 13.91 -18.02
CA THR A 373 -3.22 13.48 -16.98
C THR A 373 -2.80 12.13 -16.38
N THR A 374 -2.42 11.17 -17.23
CA THR A 374 -1.97 9.85 -16.79
C THR A 374 -0.64 9.90 -16.05
N ILE A 375 0.35 10.68 -16.53
CA ILE A 375 1.60 10.94 -15.82
C ILE A 375 1.31 11.59 -14.46
N GLY A 376 0.40 12.56 -14.42
CA GLY A 376 -0.01 13.22 -13.18
C GLY A 376 -0.63 12.25 -12.17
N ALA A 377 -1.46 11.33 -12.64
CA ALA A 377 -2.05 10.30 -11.80
C ALA A 377 -0.97 9.39 -11.17
N PHE A 378 0.01 8.92 -11.97
CA PHE A 378 1.14 8.12 -11.45
C PHE A 378 2.11 8.92 -10.59
N ALA A 379 2.35 10.18 -10.93
CA ALA A 379 3.17 11.08 -10.12
C ALA A 379 2.56 11.34 -8.74
N GLY A 380 1.23 11.20 -8.59
CA GLY A 380 0.56 11.22 -7.29
C GLY A 380 1.09 10.17 -6.30
N LEU A 381 1.58 9.02 -6.80
CA LEU A 381 2.19 7.97 -5.98
C LEU A 381 3.51 8.40 -5.32
N LEU A 382 4.19 9.40 -5.86
CA LEU A 382 5.44 9.92 -5.28
C LEU A 382 5.25 10.59 -3.91
N PHE A 383 4.01 10.96 -3.58
CA PHE A 383 3.63 11.61 -2.32
C PHE A 383 3.18 10.61 -1.25
N THR A 384 3.23 9.31 -1.53
CA THR A 384 2.86 8.27 -0.57
C THR A 384 4.02 7.92 0.36
N ASP A 385 3.69 7.34 1.51
CA ASP A 385 4.68 6.92 2.50
C ASP A 385 5.36 5.59 2.15
N SER A 386 4.89 4.87 1.10
CA SER A 386 5.44 3.57 0.70
C SER A 386 6.46 3.71 -0.42
N GLN A 387 7.65 3.15 -0.22
CA GLN A 387 8.70 3.13 -1.24
C GLN A 387 8.28 2.37 -2.50
N LEU A 388 7.59 1.24 -2.33
CA LEU A 388 7.04 0.48 -3.46
C LEU A 388 6.17 1.34 -4.38
N LEU A 389 5.25 2.12 -3.80
CA LEU A 389 4.35 2.98 -4.55
C LEU A 389 5.09 4.13 -5.23
N ARG A 390 6.08 4.72 -4.55
CA ARG A 390 6.94 5.76 -5.14
C ARG A 390 7.76 5.25 -6.31
N ASP A 391 8.41 4.08 -6.16
CA ASP A 391 9.20 3.45 -7.22
C ASP A 391 8.33 3.15 -8.44
N PHE A 392 7.15 2.58 -8.22
CA PHE A 392 6.20 2.30 -9.28
C PHE A 392 5.70 3.58 -9.96
N GLY A 393 5.33 4.60 -9.19
CA GLY A 393 4.86 5.89 -9.71
C GLY A 393 5.90 6.59 -10.57
N LEU A 394 7.16 6.57 -10.13
CA LEU A 394 8.28 7.14 -10.89
C LEU A 394 8.54 6.35 -12.17
N PHE A 395 8.61 5.01 -12.09
CA PHE A 395 8.80 4.14 -13.24
C PHE A 395 7.70 4.33 -14.29
N ALA A 396 6.44 4.33 -13.87
CA ALA A 396 5.29 4.51 -14.73
C ALA A 396 5.29 5.90 -15.41
N SER A 397 5.52 6.95 -14.62
CA SER A 397 5.55 8.32 -15.11
C SER A 397 6.65 8.51 -16.17
N LEU A 398 7.86 8.04 -15.90
CA LEU A 398 8.98 8.12 -16.85
C LEU A 398 8.76 7.28 -18.10
N THR A 399 8.18 6.08 -17.96
CA THR A 399 7.84 5.23 -19.11
C THR A 399 6.85 5.93 -20.03
N LEU A 400 5.81 6.56 -19.47
CA LEU A 400 4.80 7.28 -20.25
C LEU A 400 5.35 8.55 -20.89
N VAL A 401 6.19 9.31 -20.20
CA VAL A 401 6.90 10.47 -20.78
C VAL A 401 7.70 10.03 -22.00
N GLY A 402 8.53 8.99 -21.83
CA GLY A 402 9.35 8.46 -22.93
C GLY A 402 8.51 7.94 -24.09
N THR A 403 7.51 7.12 -23.79
CA THR A 403 6.64 6.55 -24.84
C THR A 403 5.88 7.62 -25.62
N THR A 404 5.32 8.62 -24.93
CA THR A 404 4.61 9.72 -25.60
C THR A 404 5.55 10.50 -26.51
N LEU A 405 6.76 10.81 -26.02
CA LEU A 405 7.78 11.52 -26.80
C LEU A 405 8.17 10.70 -28.05
N PHE A 406 8.54 9.44 -27.87
CA PHE A 406 8.93 8.58 -28.99
C PHE A 406 7.78 8.28 -29.95
N SER A 407 6.55 8.15 -29.46
CA SER A 407 5.38 7.97 -30.30
C SER A 407 5.10 9.19 -31.18
N LEU A 408 5.21 10.41 -30.65
CA LEU A 408 4.92 11.62 -31.42
C LEU A 408 6.11 12.07 -32.30
N VAL A 409 7.36 11.80 -31.89
CA VAL A 409 8.55 12.25 -32.63
C VAL A 409 9.08 11.17 -33.58
N LEU A 410 9.21 9.92 -33.10
CA LEU A 410 9.87 8.86 -33.90
C LEU A 410 8.89 8.10 -34.79
N LEU A 411 7.72 7.69 -34.27
CA LEU A 411 6.80 6.80 -34.96
C LEU A 411 6.31 7.35 -36.31
N PRO A 412 5.99 8.66 -36.47
CA PRO A 412 5.58 9.20 -37.78
C PRO A 412 6.63 9.09 -38.88
N HIS A 413 7.94 9.01 -38.53
CA HIS A 413 9.04 8.81 -39.47
C HIS A 413 9.18 7.35 -39.92
N LEU A 414 8.69 6.41 -39.12
CA LEU A 414 8.79 4.97 -39.35
C LEU A 414 7.62 4.43 -40.20
N ILE A 415 6.48 5.14 -40.23
CA ILE A 415 5.30 4.76 -41.00
C ILE A 415 5.55 5.01 -42.50
N ARG A 416 5.60 3.95 -43.31
CA ARG A 416 5.85 4.02 -44.76
C ARG A 416 4.59 4.37 -45.54
N LYS A 417 4.78 5.01 -46.72
CA LYS A 417 3.68 5.39 -47.62
C LYS A 417 2.94 4.18 -48.21
N GLU A 418 3.60 3.03 -48.31
CA GLU A 418 3.08 1.79 -48.89
C GLU A 418 2.19 0.98 -47.92
N ASP A 419 2.23 1.29 -46.63
CA ASP A 419 1.43 0.62 -45.61
C ASP A 419 -0.06 1.03 -45.59
N ARG A 420 -0.48 1.68 -46.62
CA ARG A 420 -1.70 2.47 -46.76
C ARG A 420 -2.73 1.74 -47.58
N GLY A 421 -3.66 1.06 -46.97
CA GLY A 421 -4.85 0.61 -47.65
C GLY A 421 -5.39 -0.76 -47.31
N GLY A 422 -6.56 -0.76 -46.76
CA GLY A 422 -7.43 -1.91 -46.54
C GLY A 422 -7.27 -2.49 -45.13
N GLY A 423 -8.28 -2.29 -44.26
CA GLY A 423 -8.39 -2.97 -43.00
C GLY A 423 -8.45 -4.48 -43.17
N SER A 424 -7.99 -5.23 -42.18
CA SER A 424 -8.26 -6.66 -42.08
C SER A 424 -9.72 -6.88 -41.67
N ALA A 425 -10.22 -8.10 -41.92
CA ALA A 425 -11.58 -8.46 -41.44
C ALA A 425 -11.78 -8.23 -39.93
N VAL A 426 -10.71 -8.33 -39.14
CA VAL A 426 -10.74 -8.04 -37.72
C VAL A 426 -10.92 -6.54 -37.46
N LEU A 427 -10.19 -5.68 -38.19
CA LEU A 427 -10.33 -4.23 -38.05
C LEU A 427 -11.73 -3.77 -38.47
N GLU A 428 -12.25 -4.27 -39.62
CA GLU A 428 -13.61 -3.98 -40.06
C GLU A 428 -14.67 -4.46 -39.03
N GLY A 429 -14.44 -5.61 -38.41
CA GLY A 429 -15.29 -6.13 -37.33
C GLY A 429 -15.28 -5.21 -36.10
N VAL A 430 -14.10 -4.72 -35.69
CA VAL A 430 -13.94 -3.77 -34.59
C VAL A 430 -14.60 -2.43 -34.94
N GLU A 431 -14.41 -1.92 -36.18
CA GLU A 431 -15.04 -0.68 -36.63
C GLU A 431 -16.56 -0.77 -36.65
N ARG A 432 -17.14 -1.92 -37.05
CA ARG A 432 -18.58 -2.16 -36.93
C ARG A 432 -19.05 -2.17 -35.50
N LEU A 433 -18.32 -2.82 -34.60
CA LEU A 433 -18.65 -2.88 -33.19
C LEU A 433 -18.59 -1.50 -32.54
N THR A 434 -17.52 -0.75 -32.78
CA THR A 434 -17.29 0.58 -32.18
C THR A 434 -18.16 1.66 -32.83
N GLY A 435 -18.56 1.46 -34.11
CA GLY A 435 -19.55 2.30 -34.81
C GLY A 435 -20.96 2.17 -34.26
N MET A 436 -21.26 1.14 -33.48
CA MET A 436 -22.52 1.09 -32.71
C MET A 436 -22.65 2.31 -31.83
N ARG A 437 -23.89 2.78 -31.67
CA ARG A 437 -24.17 3.93 -30.82
C ARG A 437 -24.90 3.50 -29.53
N PRO A 438 -24.15 2.96 -28.55
CA PRO A 438 -24.71 2.49 -27.29
C PRO A 438 -25.35 3.63 -26.48
N ASP A 439 -24.93 4.87 -26.71
CA ASP A 439 -25.50 6.10 -26.14
C ASP A 439 -26.98 6.35 -26.55
N ARG A 440 -27.46 5.70 -27.64
CA ARG A 440 -28.87 5.79 -28.07
C ARG A 440 -29.74 4.70 -27.45
N ASN A 441 -29.16 3.67 -26.88
CA ASN A 441 -29.90 2.60 -26.23
C ASN A 441 -30.28 3.02 -24.80
N ARG A 442 -31.56 3.44 -24.64
CA ARG A 442 -32.07 3.90 -23.33
C ARG A 442 -32.03 2.84 -22.26
N MET A 443 -32.20 1.54 -22.62
CA MET A 443 -32.12 0.45 -21.64
C MET A 443 -30.70 0.28 -21.11
N LEU A 444 -29.68 0.35 -21.96
CA LEU A 444 -28.29 0.23 -21.56
C LEU A 444 -27.87 1.40 -20.66
N VAL A 445 -28.26 2.63 -21.02
CA VAL A 445 -28.01 3.82 -20.19
C VAL A 445 -28.69 3.69 -18.82
N ALA A 446 -29.97 3.26 -18.81
CA ALA A 446 -30.70 3.02 -17.57
C ALA A 446 -30.10 1.90 -16.73
N ALA A 447 -29.61 0.83 -17.36
CA ALA A 447 -28.92 -0.26 -16.66
C ALA A 447 -27.61 0.20 -16.00
N ILE A 448 -26.80 1.00 -16.71
CA ILE A 448 -25.55 1.57 -16.14
C ILE A 448 -25.86 2.49 -14.96
N LEU A 449 -26.87 3.38 -15.11
CA LEU A 449 -27.27 4.27 -14.02
C LEU A 449 -27.86 3.48 -12.82
N GLY A 450 -28.64 2.44 -13.10
CA GLY A 450 -29.17 1.53 -12.07
C GLY A 450 -28.07 0.80 -11.33
N LEU A 451 -27.10 0.24 -12.06
CA LEU A 451 -25.91 -0.39 -11.46
C LEU A 451 -25.13 0.61 -10.61
N THR A 452 -24.93 1.83 -11.11
CA THR A 452 -24.27 2.89 -10.35
C THR A 452 -25.01 3.20 -9.05
N ALA A 453 -26.33 3.28 -9.08
CA ALA A 453 -27.14 3.53 -7.90
C ALA A 453 -27.05 2.40 -6.86
N VAL A 454 -27.04 1.13 -7.31
CA VAL A 454 -26.80 -0.03 -6.45
C VAL A 454 -25.40 0.01 -5.84
N CYS A 455 -24.38 0.24 -6.66
CA CYS A 455 -23.00 0.31 -6.21
C CYS A 455 -22.76 1.46 -5.21
N LEU A 456 -23.47 2.59 -5.38
CA LEU A 456 -23.39 3.71 -4.45
C LEU A 456 -23.87 3.36 -3.04
N PHE A 457 -24.80 2.40 -2.92
CA PHE A 457 -25.27 1.92 -1.62
C PHE A 457 -24.21 1.10 -0.88
N PHE A 458 -23.34 0.37 -1.62
CA PHE A 458 -22.28 -0.45 -1.05
C PHE A 458 -20.93 0.27 -0.91
N PHE A 459 -20.78 1.43 -1.50
CA PHE A 459 -19.54 2.20 -1.59
C PHE A 459 -18.80 2.38 -0.25
N ASN A 460 -19.51 2.58 0.86
CA ASN A 460 -18.90 2.80 2.19
C ASN A 460 -18.51 1.50 2.93
N ARG A 461 -18.70 0.33 2.31
CA ARG A 461 -18.42 -0.98 2.94
C ARG A 461 -17.11 -1.61 2.48
N ILE A 462 -16.26 -0.82 1.84
CA ILE A 462 -14.94 -1.29 1.38
C ILE A 462 -14.04 -1.59 2.56
N GLY A 463 -13.46 -2.81 2.56
CA GLY A 463 -12.41 -3.24 3.46
C GLY A 463 -11.02 -2.91 2.93
N PHE A 464 -10.07 -2.77 3.87
CA PHE A 464 -8.65 -2.67 3.58
C PHE A 464 -7.93 -3.84 4.25
N ASP A 465 -7.32 -4.71 3.43
CA ASP A 465 -6.50 -5.81 3.92
C ASP A 465 -5.19 -5.26 4.47
N SER A 466 -5.00 -5.44 5.76
CA SER A 466 -3.84 -4.96 6.50
C SER A 466 -2.76 -6.03 6.65
N ASP A 467 -3.04 -7.25 6.20
CA ASP A 467 -2.15 -8.38 6.39
C ASP A 467 -1.15 -8.51 5.25
N MET A 468 0.10 -8.12 5.53
CA MET A 468 1.20 -8.22 4.56
C MET A 468 1.54 -9.66 4.16
N MET A 469 1.21 -10.64 5.01
CA MET A 469 1.50 -12.05 4.68
C MET A 469 0.60 -12.57 3.55
N HIS A 470 -0.60 -12.00 3.38
CA HIS A 470 -1.45 -12.30 2.22
C HIS A 470 -0.86 -11.82 0.89
N LEU A 471 0.14 -10.93 0.94
CA LEU A 471 0.82 -10.45 -0.25
C LEU A 471 1.98 -11.36 -0.67
N ASN A 472 2.49 -12.23 0.22
CA ASN A 472 3.59 -13.12 -0.06
C ASN A 472 3.12 -14.43 -0.70
N TYR A 473 3.94 -14.94 -1.60
CA TYR A 473 3.77 -16.30 -2.09
C TYR A 473 4.40 -17.27 -1.08
N ASN A 474 3.59 -18.10 -0.44
CA ASN A 474 4.06 -19.16 0.43
C ASN A 474 3.95 -20.51 -0.30
N ALA A 475 5.11 -21.12 -0.54
CA ALA A 475 5.14 -22.43 -1.18
C ALA A 475 4.47 -23.48 -0.27
N PRO A 476 3.68 -24.43 -0.81
CA PRO A 476 2.87 -25.34 0.01
C PRO A 476 3.68 -26.13 1.06
N HIS A 477 4.91 -26.54 0.75
CA HIS A 477 5.80 -27.25 1.69
C HIS A 477 6.31 -26.33 2.79
N LEU A 478 6.62 -25.06 2.49
CA LEU A 478 7.01 -24.07 3.49
C LEU A 478 5.83 -23.71 4.41
N ALA A 479 4.62 -23.61 3.87
CA ALA A 479 3.42 -23.37 4.68
C ALA A 479 3.17 -24.52 5.68
N GLN A 480 3.38 -25.77 5.27
CA GLN A 480 3.28 -26.94 6.15
C GLN A 480 4.38 -26.93 7.22
N ALA A 481 5.61 -26.58 6.83
CA ALA A 481 6.73 -26.47 7.76
C ALA A 481 6.52 -25.31 8.76
N GLU A 482 5.97 -24.18 8.32
CA GLU A 482 5.57 -23.05 9.16
C GLU A 482 4.52 -23.46 10.22
N GLU A 483 3.48 -24.15 9.78
CA GLU A 483 2.43 -24.64 10.68
C GLU A 483 3.00 -25.64 11.71
N ARG A 484 3.93 -26.51 11.30
CA ARG A 484 4.60 -27.46 12.19
C ARG A 484 5.48 -26.74 13.21
N LEU A 485 6.31 -25.80 12.75
CA LEU A 485 7.13 -24.98 13.63
C LEU A 485 6.28 -24.18 14.62
N GLY A 486 5.18 -23.60 14.16
CA GLY A 486 4.22 -22.89 15.00
C GLY A 486 3.67 -23.79 16.12
N ARG A 487 3.28 -25.03 15.80
CA ARG A 487 2.79 -26.00 16.81
C ARG A 487 3.85 -26.36 17.85
N LEU A 488 5.14 -26.42 17.45
CA LEU A 488 6.25 -26.67 18.36
C LEU A 488 6.53 -25.48 19.27
N MET A 489 6.26 -24.26 18.81
CA MET A 489 6.52 -23.03 19.55
C MET A 489 5.36 -22.63 20.46
N ASP A 490 4.11 -22.98 20.13
CA ASP A 490 2.89 -22.60 20.86
C ASP A 490 2.25 -23.80 21.55
N ASP A 491 2.42 -23.84 22.90
CA ASP A 491 1.81 -24.88 23.74
C ASP A 491 0.37 -24.50 24.21
N ASP A 492 -0.04 -23.25 24.02
CA ASP A 492 -1.33 -22.74 24.58
C ASP A 492 -2.04 -21.84 23.54
N ARG A 493 -3.20 -22.29 23.06
CA ARG A 493 -3.99 -21.57 22.05
C ARG A 493 -4.57 -20.22 22.51
N GLU A 494 -4.53 -19.93 23.81
CA GLU A 494 -5.05 -18.69 24.41
C GLU A 494 -3.95 -17.67 24.75
N ARG A 495 -2.68 -18.03 24.55
CA ARG A 495 -1.51 -17.22 24.89
C ARG A 495 -0.59 -17.05 23.69
N SER A 496 -0.13 -15.84 23.49
CA SER A 496 0.84 -15.53 22.46
C SER A 496 2.19 -15.17 23.05
N LYS A 497 3.24 -15.66 22.37
CA LYS A 497 4.62 -15.24 22.63
C LYS A 497 4.96 -14.13 21.62
N VAL A 498 5.22 -12.93 22.12
CA VAL A 498 5.49 -11.74 21.31
C VAL A 498 6.89 -11.24 21.60
N LEU A 499 7.62 -10.87 20.57
CA LEU A 499 8.96 -10.32 20.68
C LEU A 499 8.90 -8.78 20.67
N PHE A 500 9.50 -8.17 21.69
CA PHE A 500 9.68 -6.73 21.81
C PHE A 500 11.14 -6.37 21.52
N LEU A 501 11.38 -5.35 20.74
CA LEU A 501 12.69 -4.95 20.24
C LEU A 501 12.94 -3.48 20.55
N THR A 502 14.22 -3.12 20.76
CA THR A 502 14.61 -1.70 20.82
C THR A 502 14.97 -1.20 19.41
N ALA A 503 14.55 0.02 19.07
CA ALA A 503 14.86 0.69 17.82
C ALA A 503 15.49 2.06 18.11
N ALA A 504 16.79 2.07 18.35
CA ALA A 504 17.54 3.26 18.73
C ALA A 504 18.63 3.58 17.69
N ASP A 505 19.00 4.85 17.63
CA ASP A 505 20.04 5.32 16.69
C ASP A 505 21.44 5.16 17.27
N THR A 506 21.57 5.14 18.60
CA THR A 506 22.85 5.03 19.30
C THR A 506 22.84 3.89 20.33
N PRO A 507 24.01 3.29 20.66
CA PRO A 507 24.10 2.24 21.66
C PRO A 507 23.60 2.67 23.06
N ALA A 508 23.82 3.92 23.45
CA ALA A 508 23.36 4.46 24.72
C ALA A 508 21.82 4.56 24.77
N GLU A 509 21.20 5.07 23.71
CA GLU A 509 19.74 5.12 23.58
C GLU A 509 19.13 3.71 23.58
N ALA A 510 19.80 2.73 22.95
CA ALA A 510 19.34 1.35 22.94
C ALA A 510 19.26 0.77 24.37
N VAL A 511 20.28 1.02 25.20
CA VAL A 511 20.30 0.61 26.60
C VAL A 511 19.18 1.30 27.38
N ASP A 512 19.02 2.60 27.25
CA ASP A 512 17.98 3.37 27.94
C ASP A 512 16.57 2.93 27.53
N SER A 513 16.34 2.69 26.24
CA SER A 513 15.07 2.18 25.71
C SER A 513 14.77 0.79 26.26
N TYR A 514 15.78 -0.07 26.35
CA TYR A 514 15.61 -1.42 26.88
C TYR A 514 15.28 -1.43 28.38
N LEU A 515 15.95 -0.58 29.16
CA LEU A 515 15.65 -0.43 30.58
C LEU A 515 14.25 0.18 30.83
N ARG A 516 13.80 1.07 29.97
CA ARG A 516 12.40 1.56 30.01
C ARG A 516 11.42 0.45 29.65
N LEU A 517 11.69 -0.31 28.58
CA LEU A 517 10.90 -1.47 28.19
C LEU A 517 10.75 -2.46 29.36
N GLY A 518 11.85 -2.84 30.01
CA GLY A 518 11.82 -3.74 31.16
C GLY A 518 10.91 -3.25 32.29
N ARG A 519 11.04 -1.97 32.68
CA ARG A 519 10.17 -1.36 33.72
C ARG A 519 8.69 -1.34 33.32
N GLN A 520 8.39 -1.09 32.04
CA GLN A 520 7.01 -1.12 31.56
C GLN A 520 6.45 -2.55 31.55
N LEU A 521 7.24 -3.53 31.13
CA LEU A 521 6.86 -4.94 31.17
C LEU A 521 6.64 -5.43 32.61
N ASP A 522 7.51 -5.07 33.56
CA ASP A 522 7.32 -5.37 34.97
C ASP A 522 6.01 -4.79 35.52
N SER A 523 5.70 -3.54 35.17
CA SER A 523 4.44 -2.90 35.55
C SER A 523 3.22 -3.62 34.97
N LEU A 524 3.28 -4.03 33.69
CA LEU A 524 2.21 -4.78 33.02
C LEU A 524 2.05 -6.19 33.63
N LYS A 525 3.15 -6.82 34.05
CA LYS A 525 3.13 -8.10 34.78
C LYS A 525 2.46 -7.97 36.13
N GLN A 526 2.82 -6.94 36.91
CA GLN A 526 2.18 -6.65 38.20
C GLN A 526 0.69 -6.34 38.04
N ALA A 527 0.29 -5.72 36.90
CA ALA A 527 -1.11 -5.45 36.57
C ALA A 527 -1.85 -6.69 36.05
N GLY A 528 -1.19 -7.85 35.88
CA GLY A 528 -1.79 -9.07 35.37
C GLY A 528 -2.16 -9.02 33.88
N LYS A 529 -1.53 -8.10 33.10
CA LYS A 529 -1.77 -7.94 31.66
C LYS A 529 -0.85 -8.82 30.81
N ILE A 530 0.29 -9.21 31.35
CA ILE A 530 1.21 -10.19 30.77
C ILE A 530 1.53 -11.26 31.82
N ASP A 531 1.73 -12.48 31.33
CA ASP A 531 2.05 -13.62 32.22
C ASP A 531 3.53 -13.62 32.62
N SER A 532 4.39 -13.46 31.64
CA SER A 532 5.84 -13.42 31.84
C SER A 532 6.52 -12.60 30.73
N HIS A 533 7.68 -12.12 31.07
CA HIS A 533 8.63 -11.64 30.07
C HIS A 533 10.01 -12.21 30.38
N ALA A 534 10.76 -12.53 29.35
CA ALA A 534 12.13 -13.00 29.42
C ALA A 534 13.02 -12.06 28.60
N GLY A 535 14.14 -11.68 29.15
CA GLY A 535 15.10 -10.78 28.54
C GLY A 535 16.33 -10.62 29.42
N VAL A 536 17.30 -9.86 28.92
CA VAL A 536 18.56 -9.61 29.61
C VAL A 536 18.52 -8.34 30.47
N THR A 537 17.33 -7.90 30.91
CA THR A 537 17.20 -6.68 31.74
C THR A 537 18.01 -6.72 33.04
N SER A 538 18.16 -7.89 33.64
CA SER A 538 19.01 -8.10 34.82
C SER A 538 20.51 -8.01 34.53
N PHE A 539 20.93 -8.13 33.28
CA PHE A 539 22.33 -8.04 32.83
C PHE A 539 22.64 -6.69 32.17
N VAL A 540 21.65 -5.93 31.80
CA VAL A 540 21.83 -4.63 31.13
C VAL A 540 21.79 -3.52 32.16
N VAL A 541 22.84 -2.73 32.17
CA VAL A 541 23.05 -1.63 33.12
C VAL A 541 23.53 -0.41 32.35
N ASP A 542 22.98 0.76 32.65
CA ASP A 542 23.43 2.01 32.02
C ASP A 542 24.87 2.37 32.39
N SER A 543 25.48 3.23 31.58
CA SER A 543 26.91 3.56 31.70
C SER A 543 27.27 4.24 33.05
N ALA A 544 26.33 4.94 33.68
CA ALA A 544 26.57 5.61 34.97
C ALA A 544 26.53 4.58 36.11
N GLU A 545 25.53 3.71 36.11
CA GLU A 545 25.41 2.63 37.09
C GLU A 545 26.58 1.63 36.92
N GLN A 546 27.07 1.35 35.73
CA GLN A 546 28.25 0.53 35.53
C GLN A 546 29.47 1.09 36.25
N LEU A 547 29.70 2.43 36.18
CA LEU A 547 30.79 3.06 36.93
C LEU A 547 30.63 2.92 38.41
N LEU A 548 29.43 3.12 38.93
CA LEU A 548 29.13 2.98 40.39
C LEU A 548 29.39 1.55 40.88
N ARG A 549 29.00 0.54 40.06
CA ARG A 549 29.24 -0.89 40.39
C ARG A 549 30.73 -1.24 40.39
N LEU A 550 31.49 -0.74 39.38
CA LEU A 550 32.94 -0.91 39.33
C LEU A 550 33.65 -0.22 40.53
N GLU A 551 33.19 0.97 40.91
CA GLU A 551 33.72 1.67 42.08
C GLU A 551 33.39 0.93 43.37
N ARG A 552 32.17 0.38 43.49
CA ARG A 552 31.76 -0.46 44.64
C ARG A 552 32.65 -1.66 44.80
N TRP A 553 32.96 -2.37 43.68
CA TRP A 553 33.90 -3.49 43.68
C TRP A 553 35.28 -3.09 44.14
N ARG A 554 35.85 -1.97 43.64
CA ARG A 554 37.16 -1.47 44.05
C ARG A 554 37.19 -1.12 45.52
N LYS A 555 36.13 -0.52 46.08
CA LYS A 555 36.00 -0.19 47.49
C LYS A 555 35.80 -1.43 48.36
N PHE A 556 35.15 -2.46 47.84
CA PHE A 556 34.93 -3.70 48.59
C PHE A 556 36.23 -4.46 48.78
N TRP A 557 37.08 -4.60 47.78
CA TRP A 557 38.31 -5.36 47.87
C TRP A 557 39.49 -4.54 48.41
N THR A 558 39.47 -4.33 49.74
CA THR A 558 40.59 -3.70 50.43
C THR A 558 41.83 -4.65 50.50
N PRO A 559 43.04 -4.14 50.67
CA PRO A 559 44.24 -4.97 50.87
C PRO A 559 44.06 -6.00 52.03
N GLN A 560 43.38 -5.62 53.08
CA GLN A 560 43.10 -6.49 54.22
C GLN A 560 42.17 -7.66 53.86
N ARG A 561 41.10 -7.40 53.12
CA ARG A 561 40.17 -8.43 52.64
C ARG A 561 40.83 -9.41 51.71
N ARG A 562 41.68 -8.95 50.80
CA ARG A 562 42.46 -9.77 49.88
C ARG A 562 43.44 -10.67 50.65
N GLU A 563 44.07 -10.14 51.74
CA GLU A 563 44.96 -10.94 52.53
C GLU A 563 44.23 -12.03 53.37
N VAL A 564 43.04 -11.69 53.91
CA VAL A 564 42.16 -12.68 54.56
C VAL A 564 41.76 -13.81 53.59
N LEU A 565 41.41 -13.45 52.39
CA LEU A 565 41.07 -14.42 51.31
C LEU A 565 42.28 -15.32 51.01
N ARG A 566 43.42 -14.72 50.72
CA ARG A 566 44.66 -15.44 50.41
C ARG A 566 45.06 -16.40 51.58
N ALA A 567 45.12 -15.89 52.82
CA ALA A 567 45.50 -16.68 53.94
C ALA A 567 44.52 -17.85 54.19
N GLY A 568 43.24 -17.62 54.05
CA GLY A 568 42.21 -18.64 54.25
C GLY A 568 42.24 -19.70 53.19
N ILE A 569 42.44 -19.35 51.87
CA ILE A 569 42.60 -20.33 50.78
C ILE A 569 43.86 -21.18 51.01
N ARG A 570 45.01 -20.54 51.28
CA ARG A 570 46.26 -21.29 51.51
C ARG A 570 46.20 -22.20 52.75
N GLU A 571 45.46 -21.82 53.81
CA GLU A 571 45.18 -22.66 54.95
C GLU A 571 44.31 -23.86 54.60
N GLY A 572 43.24 -23.64 53.75
CA GLY A 572 42.39 -24.69 53.27
C GLY A 572 43.12 -25.71 52.32
N GLU A 573 43.93 -25.21 51.40
CA GLU A 573 44.77 -26.06 50.52
C GLU A 573 45.66 -27.00 51.36
N ARG A 574 46.39 -26.45 52.35
CA ARG A 574 47.25 -27.26 53.20
C ARG A 574 46.47 -28.24 54.03
N ARG A 575 45.31 -27.86 54.54
CA ARG A 575 44.51 -28.69 55.46
C ARG A 575 43.92 -29.90 54.78
N TYR A 576 43.48 -29.76 53.53
CA TYR A 576 42.82 -30.79 52.76
C TYR A 576 43.70 -31.46 51.72
N GLY A 577 44.98 -31.09 51.61
CA GLY A 577 45.95 -31.70 50.75
C GLY A 577 45.86 -31.37 49.24
N PHE A 578 45.29 -30.20 48.92
CA PHE A 578 45.27 -29.65 47.58
C PHE A 578 46.67 -29.16 47.19
N ALA A 579 46.91 -29.11 45.87
CA ALA A 579 48.13 -28.48 45.33
C ALA A 579 48.14 -26.98 45.71
N GLU A 580 49.32 -26.44 45.98
CA GLU A 580 49.49 -25.03 46.25
C GLU A 580 49.12 -24.21 44.99
N GLY A 581 48.18 -23.27 45.11
CA GLY A 581 47.67 -22.49 43.99
C GLY A 581 46.47 -23.12 43.27
N ALA A 582 45.97 -24.26 43.72
CA ALA A 582 44.80 -24.90 43.07
C ALA A 582 43.56 -24.01 42.99
N PHE A 583 43.42 -23.03 43.90
CA PHE A 583 42.29 -22.10 44.01
C PHE A 583 42.69 -20.63 43.74
N ASP A 584 43.77 -20.42 42.96
CA ASP A 584 44.21 -19.06 42.61
C ASP A 584 43.19 -18.27 41.79
N GLY A 585 42.24 -18.93 41.10
CA GLY A 585 41.15 -18.30 40.38
C GLY A 585 40.34 -17.31 41.22
N ALA A 586 40.06 -17.61 42.50
CA ALA A 586 39.38 -16.68 43.43
C ALA A 586 40.24 -15.45 43.74
N LEU A 587 41.57 -15.60 43.81
CA LEU A 587 42.50 -14.48 44.03
C LEU A 587 42.61 -13.60 42.78
N GLU A 588 42.56 -14.20 41.61
CA GLU A 588 42.52 -13.51 40.36
C GLU A 588 41.23 -12.72 40.19
N LEU A 589 40.05 -13.31 40.44
CA LEU A 589 38.79 -12.64 40.45
C LEU A 589 38.75 -11.40 41.37
N ALA A 590 39.30 -11.55 42.58
CA ALA A 590 39.36 -10.46 43.58
C ALA A 590 40.40 -9.38 43.22
N GLY A 591 41.42 -9.73 42.44
CA GLY A 591 42.52 -8.84 42.04
C GLY A 591 42.33 -8.17 40.68
N ARG A 592 41.46 -8.68 39.87
CA ARG A 592 41.27 -8.28 38.47
C ARG A 592 40.74 -6.84 38.36
N GLU A 593 41.27 -6.09 37.39
CA GLU A 593 40.72 -4.81 37.00
C GLU A 593 39.61 -5.05 35.97
N TYR A 594 38.42 -4.59 36.30
CA TYR A 594 37.25 -4.71 35.45
C TYR A 594 36.96 -3.41 34.72
N THR A 595 36.50 -3.52 33.48
CA THR A 595 36.14 -2.41 32.61
C THR A 595 34.61 -2.38 32.36
N LYS A 596 34.13 -1.30 31.77
CA LYS A 596 32.74 -1.22 31.34
C LYS A 596 32.43 -2.29 30.29
N LEU A 597 31.22 -2.78 30.34
CA LEU A 597 30.69 -3.67 29.31
C LEU A 597 30.16 -2.86 28.13
N ASP A 598 30.67 -3.16 26.96
CA ASP A 598 30.16 -2.67 25.69
C ASP A 598 29.24 -3.75 25.09
N TYR A 599 27.92 -3.49 25.11
CA TYR A 599 26.91 -4.38 24.54
C TYR A 599 26.99 -4.46 23.01
N SER A 600 27.72 -3.56 22.35
CA SER A 600 27.97 -3.59 20.90
C SER A 600 29.12 -4.54 20.54
N SER A 601 29.89 -5.00 21.53
CA SER A 601 31.04 -5.87 21.31
C SER A 601 30.65 -7.24 20.75
N PRO A 602 31.45 -7.86 19.88
CA PRO A 602 31.18 -9.19 19.36
C PRO A 602 30.99 -10.25 20.46
N ALA A 603 31.79 -10.18 21.53
CA ALA A 603 31.69 -11.10 22.64
C ALA A 603 30.35 -11.00 23.39
N ALA A 604 29.86 -9.78 23.64
CA ALA A 604 28.55 -9.59 24.29
C ALA A 604 27.42 -10.11 23.41
N ARG A 605 27.49 -9.89 22.10
CA ARG A 605 26.49 -10.38 21.14
C ARG A 605 26.53 -11.90 20.98
N GLU A 606 27.68 -12.51 21.09
CA GLU A 606 27.79 -13.99 21.03
C GLU A 606 27.18 -14.66 22.26
N VAL A 607 27.53 -14.15 23.44
CA VAL A 607 27.01 -14.71 24.71
C VAL A 607 25.51 -14.47 24.86
N PHE A 608 25.01 -13.31 24.44
CA PHE A 608 23.59 -12.95 24.52
C PHE A 608 22.90 -12.99 23.14
N ARG A 609 23.34 -13.85 22.23
CA ARG A 609 22.87 -13.92 20.83
C ARG A 609 21.35 -14.06 20.66
N GLU A 610 20.64 -14.54 21.67
CA GLU A 610 19.18 -14.64 21.66
C GLU A 610 18.48 -13.37 22.17
N TRP A 611 19.23 -12.45 22.80
CA TRP A 611 18.72 -11.27 23.50
C TRP A 611 19.32 -9.95 22.99
N ILE A 612 20.49 -10.03 22.36
CA ILE A 612 21.17 -8.88 21.78
C ILE A 612 21.52 -9.23 20.34
N ASP A 613 20.89 -8.55 19.41
CA ASP A 613 21.03 -8.79 17.98
C ASP A 613 21.47 -7.52 17.23
N GLY A 614 21.60 -7.60 15.91
CA GLY A 614 21.85 -6.51 14.98
C GLY A 614 23.14 -6.63 14.20
N HIS A 615 23.09 -6.29 12.91
CA HIS A 615 24.25 -6.20 12.03
C HIS A 615 25.03 -4.89 12.15
N GLY A 616 24.41 -3.86 12.73
CA GLY A 616 24.96 -2.50 12.85
C GLY A 616 25.82 -2.26 14.09
N ALA A 617 26.31 -1.04 14.26
CA ALA A 617 27.04 -0.61 15.44
C ALA A 617 26.14 -0.52 16.68
N THR A 618 24.84 -0.27 16.52
CA THR A 618 23.86 -0.16 17.61
C THR A 618 23.29 -1.55 17.90
N PRO A 619 23.31 -2.02 19.18
CA PRO A 619 22.71 -3.28 19.55
C PRO A 619 21.18 -3.16 19.56
N ILE A 620 20.49 -4.22 19.14
CA ILE A 620 19.05 -4.38 19.24
C ILE A 620 18.78 -5.35 20.39
N PHE A 621 18.16 -4.86 21.47
CA PHE A 621 17.80 -5.71 22.59
C PHE A 621 16.43 -6.35 22.34
N LEU A 622 16.29 -7.59 22.74
CA LEU A 622 15.14 -8.45 22.55
C LEU A 622 14.50 -8.79 23.91
N SER A 623 13.18 -8.79 23.98
CA SER A 623 12.42 -9.33 25.12
C SER A 623 11.30 -10.20 24.62
N HIS A 624 11.24 -11.45 25.05
CA HIS A 624 10.14 -12.36 24.78
C HIS A 624 9.06 -12.15 25.83
N VAL A 625 7.85 -11.84 25.41
CA VAL A 625 6.71 -11.57 26.29
C VAL A 625 5.62 -12.57 26.02
N THR A 626 5.17 -13.26 27.05
CA THR A 626 4.00 -14.15 26.99
C THR A 626 2.80 -13.42 27.56
N LEU A 627 1.73 -13.32 26.77
CA LEU A 627 0.52 -12.61 27.16
C LEU A 627 -0.74 -13.30 26.66
N PRO A 628 -1.87 -13.17 27.39
CA PRO A 628 -3.16 -13.63 26.91
C PRO A 628 -3.61 -12.84 25.68
N ASP A 629 -4.21 -13.51 24.70
CA ASP A 629 -4.69 -12.86 23.46
C ASP A 629 -5.71 -11.75 23.74
N SER A 630 -6.51 -11.89 24.80
CA SER A 630 -7.46 -10.88 25.25
C SER A 630 -6.83 -9.57 25.69
N CYS A 631 -5.57 -9.60 26.17
CA CYS A 631 -4.86 -8.42 26.68
C CYS A 631 -3.99 -7.73 25.60
N LYS A 632 -3.82 -8.34 24.41
CA LYS A 632 -2.96 -7.79 23.34
C LYS A 632 -3.24 -6.33 23.02
N HIS A 633 -4.52 -5.98 22.85
CA HIS A 633 -4.89 -4.63 22.47
C HIS A 633 -4.48 -3.58 23.54
N GLU A 634 -4.65 -3.92 24.82
CA GLU A 634 -4.30 -3.01 25.91
C GLU A 634 -2.77 -2.89 26.07
N VAL A 635 -2.04 -4.01 25.97
CA VAL A 635 -0.58 -4.02 26.03
C VAL A 635 0.00 -3.24 24.85
N TYR A 636 -0.49 -3.47 23.64
CA TYR A 636 -0.01 -2.78 22.44
C TYR A 636 -0.31 -1.29 22.43
N ALA A 637 -1.40 -0.85 23.08
CA ALA A 637 -1.72 0.56 23.22
C ALA A 637 -0.65 1.33 24.01
N VAL A 638 -0.02 0.70 25.01
CA VAL A 638 1.06 1.31 25.80
C VAL A 638 2.28 1.62 24.93
N PHE A 639 2.58 0.76 23.96
CA PHE A 639 3.77 0.88 23.10
C PHE A 639 3.47 1.54 21.75
N SER A 640 2.20 1.84 21.44
CA SER A 640 1.81 2.40 20.13
C SER A 640 2.38 3.79 19.86
N ALA A 641 2.68 4.57 20.92
CA ALA A 641 3.24 5.91 20.85
C ALA A 641 4.77 5.96 21.01
N ALA A 642 5.41 4.80 21.28
CA ALA A 642 6.85 4.72 21.47
C ALA A 642 7.54 4.45 20.13
N ASP A 643 8.35 5.38 19.63
CA ASP A 643 9.08 5.21 18.38
C ASP A 643 10.37 4.38 18.54
N ASP A 644 10.79 4.14 19.77
CA ASP A 644 12.02 3.45 20.14
C ASP A 644 11.80 2.00 20.58
N ILE A 645 10.55 1.54 20.63
CA ILE A 645 10.16 0.16 20.95
C ILE A 645 9.31 -0.41 19.83
N VAL A 646 9.70 -1.55 19.34
CA VAL A 646 9.05 -2.27 18.25
C VAL A 646 8.44 -3.56 18.79
N VAL A 647 7.16 -3.76 18.53
CA VAL A 647 6.46 -4.99 18.90
C VAL A 647 6.40 -5.89 17.69
N ALA A 648 7.10 -7.01 17.70
CA ALA A 648 7.15 -7.95 16.58
C ALA A 648 5.92 -8.88 16.61
N ASP A 649 4.74 -8.31 16.45
CA ASP A 649 3.50 -9.04 16.29
C ASP A 649 2.75 -8.55 15.04
N ARG A 650 2.25 -9.51 14.28
CA ARG A 650 1.44 -9.30 13.08
C ARG A 650 0.21 -8.43 13.37
N ALA A 651 -0.49 -8.71 14.49
CA ALA A 651 -1.69 -7.96 14.87
C ALA A 651 -1.41 -6.49 15.21
N PHE A 652 -0.23 -6.20 15.79
CA PHE A 652 0.19 -4.84 16.10
C PHE A 652 0.37 -4.00 14.82
N TYR A 653 1.06 -4.57 13.83
CA TYR A 653 1.31 -3.88 12.56
C TYR A 653 0.09 -3.86 11.64
N ALA A 654 -0.78 -4.87 11.70
CA ALA A 654 -1.99 -4.91 10.90
C ALA A 654 -2.82 -3.63 11.04
N GLY A 655 -3.06 -3.17 12.27
CA GLY A 655 -3.79 -1.92 12.50
C GLY A 655 -3.07 -0.65 12.02
N LYS A 656 -1.73 -0.60 12.09
CA LYS A 656 -0.94 0.52 11.58
C LYS A 656 -0.92 0.51 10.04
N MET A 657 -0.74 -0.66 9.44
CA MET A 657 -0.76 -0.85 7.99
C MET A 657 -2.12 -0.51 7.39
N ALA A 658 -3.22 -0.96 7.99
CA ALA A 658 -4.57 -0.61 7.52
C ALA A 658 -4.76 0.91 7.46
N ARG A 659 -4.30 1.64 8.48
CA ARG A 659 -4.37 3.10 8.51
C ARG A 659 -3.51 3.74 7.43
N SER A 660 -2.29 3.23 7.20
CA SER A 660 -1.40 3.74 6.16
C SER A 660 -1.96 3.45 4.77
N VAL A 661 -2.44 2.25 4.51
CA VAL A 661 -3.07 1.85 3.24
C VAL A 661 -4.28 2.75 2.96
N ASN A 662 -5.14 2.94 3.95
CA ASN A 662 -6.31 3.83 3.85
C ASN A 662 -5.91 5.29 3.61
N HIS A 663 -4.94 5.82 4.37
CA HIS A 663 -4.42 7.17 4.19
C HIS A 663 -3.84 7.38 2.79
N ASN A 664 -2.96 6.49 2.35
CA ASN A 664 -2.35 6.54 1.03
C ASN A 664 -3.40 6.45 -0.09
N PHE A 665 -4.42 5.60 0.07
CA PHE A 665 -5.53 5.51 -0.90
C PHE A 665 -6.23 6.85 -1.09
N TYR A 666 -6.70 7.49 0.00
CA TYR A 666 -7.40 8.79 -0.11
C TYR A 666 -6.47 9.93 -0.56
N LEU A 667 -5.21 9.89 -0.17
CA LEU A 667 -4.21 10.87 -0.59
C LEU A 667 -3.98 10.80 -2.10
N ILE A 668 -3.75 9.60 -2.65
CA ILE A 668 -3.58 9.38 -4.10
C ILE A 668 -4.85 9.80 -4.84
N LEU A 669 -6.01 9.36 -4.37
CA LEU A 669 -7.30 9.68 -4.96
C LEU A 669 -7.50 11.21 -5.05
N SER A 670 -7.16 11.93 -3.99
CA SER A 670 -7.30 13.39 -3.92
C SER A 670 -6.31 14.11 -4.84
N ILE A 671 -5.01 13.76 -4.76
CA ILE A 671 -3.96 14.39 -5.57
C ILE A 671 -4.20 14.12 -7.06
N SER A 672 -4.47 12.86 -7.43
CA SER A 672 -4.74 12.50 -8.83
C SER A 672 -5.99 13.20 -9.35
N SER A 673 -7.08 13.25 -8.58
CA SER A 673 -8.31 13.96 -8.97
C SER A 673 -8.08 15.45 -9.18
N ILE A 674 -7.33 16.11 -8.30
CA ILE A 674 -7.01 17.53 -8.42
C ILE A 674 -6.15 17.78 -9.66
N LEU A 675 -5.08 17.02 -9.83
CA LEU A 675 -4.15 17.14 -10.97
C LEU A 675 -4.89 16.98 -12.30
N VAL A 676 -5.67 15.92 -12.42
CA VAL A 676 -6.47 15.64 -13.62
C VAL A 676 -7.50 16.74 -13.87
N THR A 677 -8.22 17.17 -12.83
CA THR A 677 -9.22 18.25 -12.97
C THR A 677 -8.58 19.55 -13.45
N VAL A 678 -7.44 19.92 -12.88
CA VAL A 678 -6.69 21.11 -13.31
C VAL A 678 -6.19 20.97 -14.74
N ALA A 679 -5.61 19.82 -15.10
CA ALA A 679 -5.14 19.57 -16.46
C ALA A 679 -6.27 19.67 -17.49
N LEU A 680 -7.41 19.03 -17.25
CA LEU A 680 -8.59 19.09 -18.13
C LEU A 680 -9.18 20.51 -18.20
N PHE A 681 -9.22 21.23 -17.07
CA PHE A 681 -9.69 22.60 -17.05
C PHE A 681 -8.81 23.54 -17.87
N LEU A 682 -7.50 23.41 -17.74
CA LEU A 682 -6.54 24.17 -18.55
C LEU A 682 -6.66 23.84 -20.06
N CYS A 683 -6.99 22.58 -20.39
CA CYS A 683 -7.14 22.14 -21.75
C CYS A 683 -8.43 22.62 -22.43
N TYR A 684 -9.54 22.49 -21.74
CA TYR A 684 -10.84 22.87 -22.31
C TYR A 684 -11.18 24.33 -22.12
N GLY A 685 -10.61 24.99 -21.11
CA GLY A 685 -10.93 26.38 -20.73
C GLY A 685 -12.38 26.58 -20.29
N ARG A 686 -13.13 25.49 -20.06
CA ARG A 686 -14.55 25.50 -19.65
C ARG A 686 -14.81 24.41 -18.63
N ILE A 687 -15.39 24.79 -17.52
CA ILE A 687 -15.70 23.88 -16.42
C ILE A 687 -16.74 22.83 -16.81
N GLU A 688 -17.67 23.13 -17.70
CA GLU A 688 -18.70 22.20 -18.16
C GLU A 688 -18.09 21.02 -18.92
N LEU A 689 -17.14 21.28 -19.82
CA LEU A 689 -16.44 20.23 -20.55
C LEU A 689 -15.54 19.40 -19.64
N THR A 690 -14.90 20.06 -18.69
CA THR A 690 -14.11 19.39 -17.65
C THR A 690 -14.98 18.42 -16.84
N LEU A 691 -16.11 18.86 -16.33
CA LEU A 691 -17.04 18.02 -15.57
C LEU A 691 -17.62 16.88 -16.40
N MET A 692 -17.95 17.12 -17.68
CA MET A 692 -18.42 16.08 -18.57
C MET A 692 -17.36 15.02 -18.86
N SER A 693 -16.07 15.39 -18.82
CA SER A 693 -14.96 14.45 -19.01
C SER A 693 -14.62 13.69 -17.73
N LEU A 694 -14.80 14.30 -16.54
CA LEU A 694 -14.56 13.67 -15.25
C LEU A 694 -15.69 12.74 -14.81
N LEU A 695 -16.94 13.02 -15.21
CA LEU A 695 -18.09 12.27 -14.73
C LEU A 695 -18.05 10.78 -15.09
N PRO A 696 -17.66 10.34 -16.31
CA PRO A 696 -17.51 8.93 -16.64
C PRO A 696 -16.55 8.20 -15.70
N MET A 697 -15.43 8.84 -15.35
CA MET A 697 -14.46 8.32 -14.39
C MET A 697 -15.07 8.17 -12.99
N GLY A 698 -15.74 9.21 -12.48
CA GLY A 698 -16.41 9.16 -11.18
C GLY A 698 -17.48 8.06 -11.11
N ILE A 699 -18.29 7.88 -12.15
CA ILE A 699 -19.27 6.80 -12.24
C ILE A 699 -18.59 5.44 -12.25
N SER A 700 -17.50 5.28 -13.02
CA SER A 700 -16.73 4.03 -13.08
C SER A 700 -16.12 3.69 -11.71
N TRP A 701 -15.63 4.69 -10.99
CA TRP A 701 -15.13 4.53 -9.61
C TRP A 701 -16.21 4.00 -8.67
N VAL A 702 -17.40 4.59 -8.69
CA VAL A 702 -18.53 4.11 -7.88
C VAL A 702 -18.87 2.67 -8.21
N ILE A 703 -18.88 2.31 -9.50
CA ILE A 703 -19.15 0.94 -9.93
C ILE A 703 -18.07 -0.02 -9.41
N ILE A 704 -16.79 0.32 -9.57
CA ILE A 704 -15.68 -0.55 -9.16
C ILE A 704 -15.71 -0.76 -7.64
N LEU A 705 -15.78 0.33 -6.88
CA LEU A 705 -15.77 0.27 -5.42
C LEU A 705 -17.01 -0.48 -4.88
N GLY A 706 -18.16 -0.25 -5.51
CA GLY A 706 -19.38 -0.97 -5.16
C GLY A 706 -19.32 -2.46 -5.47
N LEU A 707 -18.75 -2.85 -6.61
CA LEU A 707 -18.55 -4.26 -6.96
C LEU A 707 -17.55 -4.93 -6.02
N MET A 708 -16.42 -4.27 -5.71
CA MET A 708 -15.45 -4.79 -4.74
C MET A 708 -16.10 -5.07 -3.39
N ALA A 709 -16.87 -4.10 -2.87
CA ALA A 709 -17.59 -4.27 -1.61
C ALA A 709 -18.63 -5.39 -1.67
N MET A 710 -19.31 -5.57 -2.81
CA MET A 710 -20.30 -6.65 -2.99
C MET A 710 -19.65 -8.04 -3.05
N PHE A 711 -18.45 -8.15 -3.64
CA PHE A 711 -17.73 -9.42 -3.75
C PHE A 711 -16.75 -9.68 -2.59
N GLY A 712 -16.69 -8.79 -1.60
CA GLY A 712 -15.79 -8.93 -0.45
C GLY A 712 -14.31 -8.80 -0.81
N VAL A 713 -13.98 -8.09 -1.88
CA VAL A 713 -12.60 -7.83 -2.30
C VAL A 713 -12.08 -6.60 -1.58
N GLU A 714 -10.99 -6.76 -0.83
CA GLU A 714 -10.39 -5.70 -0.04
C GLU A 714 -9.21 -5.03 -0.77
N PHE A 715 -8.98 -3.76 -0.46
CA PHE A 715 -7.78 -3.07 -0.92
C PHE A 715 -6.57 -3.47 -0.06
N ASN A 716 -5.49 -3.79 -0.72
CA ASN A 716 -4.16 -3.92 -0.12
C ASN A 716 -3.19 -2.87 -0.70
N ILE A 717 -1.98 -2.78 -0.16
CA ILE A 717 -1.00 -1.78 -0.59
C ILE A 717 -0.66 -1.88 -2.09
N VAL A 718 -0.70 -3.07 -2.67
CA VAL A 718 -0.42 -3.27 -4.10
C VAL A 718 -1.62 -2.86 -4.95
N THR A 719 -2.83 -3.18 -4.51
CA THR A 719 -4.06 -2.83 -5.25
C THR A 719 -4.38 -1.33 -5.20
N ILE A 720 -3.78 -0.55 -4.30
CA ILE A 720 -3.83 0.91 -4.34
C ILE A 720 -3.28 1.45 -5.68
N ILE A 721 -2.28 0.79 -6.27
CA ILE A 721 -1.78 1.12 -7.61
C ILE A 721 -2.93 1.18 -8.62
N LEU A 722 -3.94 0.35 -8.46
CA LEU A 722 -5.12 0.34 -9.30
C LEU A 722 -5.87 1.67 -9.33
N SER A 723 -5.86 2.41 -8.22
CA SER A 723 -6.50 3.73 -8.15
C SER A 723 -5.92 4.68 -9.19
N THR A 724 -4.59 4.68 -9.36
CA THR A 724 -3.91 5.51 -10.35
C THR A 724 -4.17 5.06 -11.78
N PHE A 725 -4.32 3.74 -11.99
CA PHE A 725 -4.68 3.19 -13.30
C PHE A 725 -6.03 3.68 -13.78
N ILE A 726 -7.03 3.60 -12.92
CA ILE A 726 -8.40 3.98 -13.27
C ILE A 726 -8.45 5.47 -13.62
N PHE A 727 -7.72 6.30 -12.85
CA PHE A 727 -7.60 7.72 -13.18
C PHE A 727 -6.90 7.94 -14.52
N GLY A 728 -5.74 7.33 -14.74
CA GLY A 728 -4.96 7.53 -15.95
C GLY A 728 -5.67 7.05 -17.23
N ILE A 729 -6.18 5.81 -17.21
CA ILE A 729 -6.84 5.21 -18.39
C ILE A 729 -8.23 5.80 -18.61
N GLY A 730 -8.97 6.03 -17.52
CA GLY A 730 -10.34 6.54 -17.61
C GLY A 730 -10.40 7.93 -18.22
N ASP A 731 -9.43 8.76 -17.87
CA ASP A 731 -9.30 10.09 -18.43
C ASP A 731 -8.89 10.06 -19.90
N ASP A 732 -7.95 9.22 -20.29
CA ASP A 732 -7.52 9.09 -21.68
C ASP A 732 -8.73 8.78 -22.59
N PHE A 733 -9.53 7.78 -22.23
CA PHE A 733 -10.72 7.43 -23.02
C PHE A 733 -11.74 8.56 -23.07
N SER A 734 -11.96 9.21 -21.95
CA SER A 734 -12.86 10.36 -21.86
C SER A 734 -12.37 11.56 -22.70
N ILE A 735 -11.06 11.86 -22.71
CA ILE A 735 -10.45 12.91 -23.50
C ILE A 735 -10.65 12.65 -25.01
N PHE A 736 -10.37 11.44 -25.48
CA PHE A 736 -10.56 11.11 -26.89
C PHE A 736 -12.03 11.13 -27.32
N ILE A 737 -12.95 10.66 -26.49
CA ILE A 737 -14.39 10.76 -26.74
C ILE A 737 -14.82 12.24 -26.81
N MET A 738 -14.35 13.07 -25.88
CA MET A 738 -14.67 14.50 -25.87
C MET A 738 -14.09 15.22 -27.09
N ASP A 739 -12.85 14.90 -27.48
CA ASP A 739 -12.21 15.49 -28.67
C ASP A 739 -12.97 15.10 -29.95
N GLY A 740 -13.40 13.84 -30.09
CA GLY A 740 -14.25 13.37 -31.17
C GLY A 740 -15.58 14.10 -31.24
N LEU A 741 -16.28 14.25 -30.09
CA LEU A 741 -17.55 14.97 -29.99
C LEU A 741 -17.40 16.46 -30.33
N LEU A 742 -16.34 17.10 -29.82
CA LEU A 742 -16.04 18.51 -30.14
C LEU A 742 -15.66 18.72 -31.59
N SER A 743 -14.90 17.78 -32.19
CA SER A 743 -14.54 17.83 -33.60
C SER A 743 -15.76 17.71 -34.49
N GLU A 744 -16.67 16.74 -34.23
CA GLU A 744 -17.94 16.62 -34.93
C GLU A 744 -18.79 17.90 -34.79
N TYR A 745 -18.88 18.44 -33.59
CA TYR A 745 -19.65 19.66 -33.30
C TYR A 745 -19.10 20.91 -34.02
N LYS A 746 -17.75 21.07 -34.04
CA LYS A 746 -17.10 22.28 -34.58
C LYS A 746 -16.91 22.22 -36.08
N THR A 747 -16.56 21.05 -36.62
CA THR A 747 -16.11 20.92 -38.02
C THR A 747 -16.96 20.01 -38.88
N GLY A 748 -17.89 19.26 -38.32
CA GLY A 748 -18.67 18.22 -39.02
C GLY A 748 -17.88 16.96 -39.39
N ARG A 749 -16.57 16.86 -39.01
CA ARG A 749 -15.74 15.70 -39.32
C ARG A 749 -16.07 14.56 -38.38
N LYS A 750 -16.34 13.36 -38.92
CA LYS A 750 -16.63 12.15 -38.09
C LYS A 750 -15.36 11.56 -37.47
N MET A 751 -14.77 12.26 -36.49
CA MET A 751 -13.59 11.80 -35.76
C MET A 751 -13.93 10.84 -34.64
N LEU A 752 -15.17 10.89 -34.11
CA LEU A 752 -15.59 10.09 -32.97
C LEU A 752 -15.45 8.58 -33.23
N ASP A 753 -15.84 8.11 -34.41
CA ASP A 753 -15.79 6.68 -34.75
C ASP A 753 -14.34 6.18 -34.83
N THR A 754 -13.41 6.98 -35.36
CA THR A 754 -11.97 6.67 -35.37
C THR A 754 -11.38 6.62 -33.96
N HIS A 755 -11.75 7.57 -33.10
CA HIS A 755 -11.31 7.59 -31.70
C HIS A 755 -11.88 6.39 -30.94
N LYS A 756 -13.15 6.02 -31.14
CA LYS A 756 -13.72 4.82 -30.51
C LYS A 756 -12.98 3.55 -30.93
N THR A 757 -12.65 3.39 -32.21
CA THR A 757 -11.86 2.26 -32.65
C THR A 757 -10.49 2.22 -31.98
N ALA A 758 -9.79 3.35 -31.89
CA ALA A 758 -8.49 3.43 -31.23
C ALA A 758 -8.59 3.15 -29.72
N ILE A 759 -9.64 3.66 -29.05
CA ILE A 759 -9.93 3.36 -27.63
C ILE A 759 -10.19 1.86 -27.41
N PHE A 760 -10.91 1.21 -28.34
CA PHE A 760 -11.15 -0.23 -28.24
C PHE A 760 -9.83 -1.02 -28.28
N PHE A 761 -8.95 -0.71 -29.23
CA PHE A 761 -7.63 -1.32 -29.32
C PHE A 761 -6.78 -1.04 -28.07
N SER A 762 -6.80 0.19 -27.59
CA SER A 762 -6.13 0.59 -26.36
C SER A 762 -6.65 -0.18 -25.15
N ALA A 763 -7.96 -0.20 -24.95
CA ALA A 763 -8.59 -0.94 -23.88
C ALA A 763 -8.28 -2.43 -23.95
N PHE A 764 -8.29 -3.01 -25.16
CA PHE A 764 -7.94 -4.42 -25.37
C PHE A 764 -6.49 -4.71 -24.95
N THR A 765 -5.52 -3.87 -25.34
CA THR A 765 -4.11 -4.07 -24.95
C THR A 765 -3.91 -3.94 -23.45
N VAL A 766 -4.62 -3.04 -22.79
CA VAL A 766 -4.57 -2.90 -21.33
C VAL A 766 -5.25 -4.10 -20.64
N VAL A 767 -6.40 -4.55 -21.15
CA VAL A 767 -7.07 -5.77 -20.68
C VAL A 767 -6.17 -7.00 -20.82
N VAL A 768 -5.43 -7.11 -21.91
CA VAL A 768 -4.47 -8.22 -22.12
C VAL A 768 -3.29 -8.09 -21.17
N GLY A 769 -2.70 -6.89 -21.02
CA GLY A 769 -1.58 -6.65 -20.12
C GLY A 769 -1.92 -6.97 -18.66
N LEU A 770 -3.07 -6.50 -18.19
CA LEU A 770 -3.58 -6.78 -16.84
C LEU A 770 -4.11 -8.20 -16.70
N GLY A 771 -4.86 -8.67 -17.70
CA GLY A 771 -5.44 -10.01 -17.72
C GLY A 771 -4.39 -11.11 -17.71
N ALA A 772 -3.21 -10.87 -18.29
CA ALA A 772 -2.10 -11.82 -18.21
C ALA A 772 -1.67 -12.06 -16.75
N LEU A 773 -1.78 -11.08 -15.86
CA LEU A 773 -1.46 -11.21 -14.43
C LEU A 773 -2.43 -12.16 -13.68
N ILE A 774 -3.58 -12.53 -14.26
CA ILE A 774 -4.47 -13.56 -13.69
C ILE A 774 -3.76 -14.92 -13.62
N PHE A 775 -2.83 -15.17 -14.55
CA PHE A 775 -2.02 -16.40 -14.56
C PHE A 775 -0.87 -16.37 -13.57
N ALA A 776 -0.60 -15.26 -12.91
CA ALA A 776 0.39 -15.16 -11.85
C ALA A 776 -0.07 -15.95 -10.61
N ARG A 777 0.86 -16.70 -10.02
CA ARG A 777 0.61 -17.41 -8.75
C ARG A 777 0.88 -16.50 -7.54
N HIS A 778 1.64 -15.43 -7.73
CA HIS A 778 1.91 -14.47 -6.67
C HIS A 778 0.64 -13.67 -6.33
N PRO A 779 0.17 -13.71 -5.05
CA PRO A 779 -1.12 -13.14 -4.67
C PRO A 779 -1.27 -11.66 -4.99
N ALA A 780 -0.21 -10.87 -4.78
CA ALA A 780 -0.22 -9.43 -5.05
C ALA A 780 -0.45 -9.10 -6.53
N LEU A 781 0.13 -9.87 -7.46
CA LEU A 781 -0.05 -9.67 -8.90
C LEU A 781 -1.43 -10.14 -9.37
N HIS A 782 -1.90 -11.27 -8.83
CA HIS A 782 -3.21 -11.83 -9.14
C HIS A 782 -4.35 -10.90 -8.69
N SER A 783 -4.28 -10.35 -7.47
CA SER A 783 -5.30 -9.42 -6.95
C SER A 783 -5.40 -8.14 -7.78
N LEU A 784 -4.25 -7.60 -8.24
CA LEU A 784 -4.20 -6.45 -9.12
C LEU A 784 -4.96 -6.70 -10.44
N ALA A 785 -4.78 -7.88 -11.05
CA ALA A 785 -5.39 -8.24 -12.32
C ALA A 785 -6.92 -8.29 -12.24
N THR A 786 -7.44 -8.97 -11.24
CA THR A 786 -8.88 -9.24 -11.12
C THR A 786 -9.70 -7.95 -11.03
N ILE A 787 -9.26 -7.02 -10.18
CA ILE A 787 -9.98 -5.75 -9.97
C ILE A 787 -9.83 -4.83 -11.19
N SER A 788 -8.65 -4.80 -11.78
CA SER A 788 -8.36 -3.92 -12.93
C SER A 788 -9.18 -4.27 -14.16
N LEU A 789 -9.41 -5.56 -14.39
CA LEU A 789 -10.18 -6.03 -15.55
C LEU A 789 -11.63 -5.50 -15.50
N PHE A 790 -12.30 -5.62 -14.35
CA PHE A 790 -13.63 -5.05 -14.15
C PHE A 790 -13.61 -3.52 -14.30
N GLY A 791 -12.56 -2.88 -13.79
CA GLY A 791 -12.39 -1.44 -13.86
C GLY A 791 -12.35 -0.90 -15.28
N ILE A 792 -11.53 -1.51 -16.15
CA ILE A 792 -11.38 -1.06 -17.54
C ILE A 792 -12.68 -1.23 -18.32
N VAL A 793 -13.34 -2.38 -18.16
CA VAL A 793 -14.63 -2.63 -18.82
C VAL A 793 -15.68 -1.59 -18.40
N ALA A 794 -15.76 -1.27 -17.10
CA ALA A 794 -16.67 -0.24 -16.59
C ALA A 794 -16.35 1.14 -17.20
N VAL A 795 -15.07 1.53 -17.24
CA VAL A 795 -14.64 2.83 -17.80
C VAL A 795 -15.00 2.95 -19.27
N VAL A 796 -14.71 1.93 -20.08
CA VAL A 796 -15.03 1.93 -21.51
C VAL A 796 -16.54 2.04 -21.75
N LEU A 797 -17.33 1.23 -21.05
CA LEU A 797 -18.78 1.24 -21.19
C LEU A 797 -19.37 2.59 -20.80
N VAL A 798 -18.94 3.16 -19.68
CA VAL A 798 -19.43 4.45 -19.19
C VAL A 798 -19.02 5.59 -20.14
N SER A 799 -17.77 5.61 -20.59
CA SER A 799 -17.27 6.63 -21.52
C SER A 799 -17.98 6.56 -22.88
N TYR A 800 -18.29 5.37 -23.39
CA TYR A 800 -19.00 5.20 -24.65
C TYR A 800 -20.50 5.52 -24.57
N THR A 801 -21.09 5.47 -23.38
CA THR A 801 -22.55 5.64 -23.19
C THR A 801 -22.89 6.96 -22.55
N ILE A 802 -22.42 7.23 -21.36
CA ILE A 802 -22.85 8.37 -20.54
C ILE A 802 -22.33 9.71 -21.09
N GLN A 803 -21.05 9.76 -21.49
CA GLN A 803 -20.44 11.01 -21.94
C GLN A 803 -21.08 11.55 -23.23
N PRO A 804 -21.32 10.75 -24.29
CA PRO A 804 -22.04 11.22 -25.46
C PRO A 804 -23.52 11.61 -25.18
N VAL A 805 -24.18 10.92 -24.24
CA VAL A 805 -25.54 11.29 -23.79
C VAL A 805 -25.54 12.68 -23.18
N LEU A 806 -24.61 12.95 -22.24
CA LEU A 806 -24.47 14.25 -21.60
C LEU A 806 -24.15 15.35 -22.59
N PHE A 807 -23.20 15.13 -23.48
CA PHE A 807 -22.80 16.09 -24.51
C PHE A 807 -23.99 16.42 -25.41
N ARG A 808 -24.73 15.42 -25.86
CA ARG A 808 -25.94 15.61 -26.68
C ARG A 808 -27.01 16.39 -25.91
N MET A 809 -27.27 16.03 -24.67
CA MET A 809 -28.30 16.64 -23.84
C MET A 809 -28.00 18.12 -23.53
N LEU A 810 -26.76 18.44 -23.19
CA LEU A 810 -26.36 19.76 -22.71
C LEU A 810 -25.90 20.69 -23.84
N ILE A 811 -25.39 20.18 -24.95
CA ILE A 811 -24.82 20.96 -26.05
C ILE A 811 -25.63 20.78 -27.34
N THR A 812 -25.54 19.58 -27.95
CA THR A 812 -26.03 19.37 -29.33
C THR A 812 -27.52 19.58 -29.44
N SER A 813 -28.34 19.00 -28.55
CA SER A 813 -29.79 19.13 -28.59
C SER A 813 -30.28 20.55 -28.39
N GLN A 814 -29.54 21.41 -27.70
CA GLN A 814 -29.91 22.81 -27.52
C GLN A 814 -29.57 23.63 -28.78
N THR A 815 -28.41 23.39 -29.37
CA THR A 815 -28.02 24.11 -30.59
C THR A 815 -28.85 23.73 -31.81
N GLU A 816 -29.26 22.45 -31.93
CA GLU A 816 -30.22 22.01 -32.98
C GLU A 816 -31.56 22.69 -32.85
N LYS A 817 -31.99 23.07 -31.65
CA LYS A 817 -33.20 23.84 -31.38
C LYS A 817 -33.02 25.36 -31.55
N GLY A 818 -31.84 25.82 -31.96
CA GLY A 818 -31.53 27.25 -32.10
C GLY A 818 -31.18 27.95 -30.77
N GLY A 819 -31.04 27.19 -29.67
CA GLY A 819 -30.64 27.70 -28.37
C GLY A 819 -29.13 27.70 -28.15
N ALA A 820 -28.65 28.38 -27.10
CA ALA A 820 -27.28 28.31 -26.67
C ALA A 820 -27.06 27.01 -25.84
N PRO A 821 -25.84 26.41 -25.87
CA PRO A 821 -25.49 25.32 -24.99
C PRO A 821 -25.70 25.68 -23.51
N TYR A 822 -26.11 24.71 -22.70
CA TYR A 822 -26.22 24.92 -21.27
C TYR A 822 -24.84 25.13 -20.65
N THR A 823 -24.69 26.20 -19.89
CA THR A 823 -23.50 26.43 -19.08
C THR A 823 -23.81 26.13 -17.62
N LEU A 824 -22.79 25.83 -16.82
CA LEU A 824 -22.96 25.65 -15.38
C LEU A 824 -23.57 26.89 -14.74
N GLY A 825 -23.12 28.08 -15.18
CA GLY A 825 -23.67 29.33 -14.75
C GLY A 825 -25.17 29.45 -15.08
N SER A 826 -25.61 29.03 -16.28
CA SER A 826 -27.04 29.03 -16.64
C SER A 826 -27.86 28.04 -15.83
N LEU A 827 -27.30 26.85 -15.55
CA LEU A 827 -27.95 25.81 -14.73
C LEU A 827 -28.09 26.28 -13.26
N VAL A 828 -27.02 26.82 -12.68
CA VAL A 828 -27.02 27.35 -11.31
C VAL A 828 -28.00 28.52 -11.21
N ASN A 829 -27.96 29.45 -12.18
CA ASN A 829 -28.88 30.57 -12.19
C ASN A 829 -30.34 30.13 -12.36
N THR A 830 -30.59 29.09 -13.19
CA THR A 830 -31.95 28.52 -13.34
C THR A 830 -32.42 27.88 -12.02
N ALA A 831 -31.57 27.11 -11.39
CA ALA A 831 -31.88 26.49 -10.10
C ALA A 831 -32.12 27.54 -9.00
N TYR A 832 -31.25 28.56 -8.96
CA TYR A 832 -31.40 29.72 -8.06
C TYR A 832 -32.72 30.44 -8.30
N ALA A 833 -33.01 30.79 -9.54
CA ALA A 833 -34.25 31.49 -9.90
C ALA A 833 -35.47 30.61 -9.56
N PHE A 834 -35.44 29.33 -9.85
CA PHE A 834 -36.54 28.42 -9.51
C PHE A 834 -36.72 28.26 -8.00
N GLY A 835 -35.61 28.07 -7.27
CA GLY A 835 -35.63 28.04 -5.80
C GLY A 835 -36.19 29.28 -5.18
N LEU A 836 -35.76 30.48 -5.64
CA LEU A 836 -36.27 31.77 -5.20
C LEU A 836 -37.77 31.92 -5.50
N PHE A 837 -38.21 31.47 -6.69
CA PHE A 837 -39.60 31.45 -7.08
C PHE A 837 -40.46 30.55 -6.15
N VAL A 838 -40.03 29.32 -5.93
CA VAL A 838 -40.73 28.36 -5.05
C VAL A 838 -40.83 28.89 -3.63
N THR A 839 -39.73 29.41 -3.09
CA THR A 839 -39.68 30.04 -1.75
C THR A 839 -40.64 31.22 -1.67
N GLY A 840 -40.66 32.07 -2.69
CA GLY A 840 -41.61 33.16 -2.77
C GLY A 840 -43.09 32.73 -2.80
N CYS A 841 -43.40 31.69 -3.55
CA CYS A 841 -44.73 31.09 -3.55
C CYS A 841 -45.10 30.51 -2.18
N GLN A 842 -44.18 29.84 -1.49
CA GLN A 842 -44.42 29.34 -0.13
C GLN A 842 -44.66 30.45 0.89
N LEU A 843 -43.87 31.53 0.83
CA LEU A 843 -44.09 32.71 1.67
C LEU A 843 -45.46 33.36 1.43
N LEU A 844 -45.89 33.43 0.15
CA LEU A 844 -47.24 33.95 -0.17
C LEU A 844 -48.36 33.01 0.31
N GLN A 845 -48.17 31.69 0.21
CA GLN A 845 -49.12 30.73 0.78
C GLN A 845 -49.19 30.85 2.30
N ALA A 846 -48.06 30.98 2.97
CA ALA A 846 -48.00 31.21 4.41
C ALA A 846 -48.72 32.54 4.77
N LEU A 847 -48.49 33.62 4.01
CA LEU A 847 -49.21 34.90 4.20
C LEU A 847 -50.72 34.71 4.02
N ILE A 848 -51.17 34.01 2.98
CA ILE A 848 -52.60 33.74 2.77
C ILE A 848 -53.19 32.96 3.96
N PHE A 849 -52.44 31.97 4.46
CA PHE A 849 -52.85 31.14 5.61
C PHE A 849 -52.94 31.98 6.89
N THR A 850 -51.97 32.86 7.16
CA THR A 850 -51.97 33.74 8.34
C THR A 850 -53.06 34.82 8.27
N LEU A 851 -53.36 35.32 7.06
CA LEU A 851 -54.45 36.27 6.88
C LEU A 851 -55.84 35.63 6.96
N TRP A 852 -55.97 34.33 6.76
CA TRP A 852 -57.28 33.67 6.72
C TRP A 852 -58.08 33.81 8.01
N PRO A 853 -57.56 33.57 9.22
CA PRO A 853 -58.32 33.69 10.47
C PRO A 853 -58.59 35.14 10.92
N LEU A 854 -57.88 36.13 10.33
CA LEU A 854 -58.03 37.51 10.78
C LEU A 854 -59.43 38.13 10.44
N PRO A 855 -60.04 38.89 11.33
CA PRO A 855 -61.31 39.45 11.09
C PRO A 855 -61.26 40.74 10.20
N MET A 856 -60.79 40.53 8.95
CA MET A 856 -60.61 41.59 7.94
C MET A 856 -61.49 41.34 6.71
N ALA A 857 -61.95 42.39 6.07
CA ALA A 857 -62.71 42.27 4.83
C ALA A 857 -61.87 41.59 3.73
N ARG A 858 -62.49 40.72 2.97
CA ARG A 858 -61.82 39.92 1.91
C ARG A 858 -61.04 40.77 0.91
N ARG A 859 -61.59 41.93 0.52
CA ARG A 859 -60.96 42.94 -0.37
C ARG A 859 -59.64 43.47 0.24
N ARG A 860 -59.58 43.66 1.56
CA ARG A 860 -58.39 44.21 2.24
C ARG A 860 -57.27 43.07 2.30
N LYS A 861 -57.63 41.83 2.58
CA LYS A 861 -56.77 40.73 2.56
C LYS A 861 -56.17 40.51 1.14
N GLN A 862 -56.97 40.56 0.11
CA GLN A 862 -56.52 40.47 -1.27
C GLN A 862 -55.56 41.59 -1.66
N ARG A 863 -55.79 42.82 -1.22
CA ARG A 863 -54.85 43.94 -1.47
C ARG A 863 -53.51 43.75 -0.84
N ILE A 864 -53.46 43.17 0.38
CA ILE A 864 -52.20 42.86 1.05
C ILE A 864 -51.41 41.79 0.24
N VAL A 865 -52.08 40.75 -0.20
CA VAL A 865 -51.44 39.68 -1.03
C VAL A 865 -51.01 40.24 -2.39
N GLN A 866 -51.82 41.08 -3.04
CA GLN A 866 -51.45 41.71 -4.31
C GLN A 866 -50.27 42.66 -4.13
N TRP A 867 -50.19 43.43 -3.04
CA TRP A 867 -49.07 44.27 -2.70
C TRP A 867 -47.79 43.43 -2.46
N SER A 868 -47.93 42.35 -1.72
CA SER A 868 -46.83 41.44 -1.45
C SER A 868 -46.29 40.79 -2.72
N ILE A 869 -47.18 40.31 -3.62
CA ILE A 869 -46.78 39.75 -4.91
C ILE A 869 -46.05 40.77 -5.76
N HIS A 870 -46.53 41.98 -5.83
CA HIS A 870 -45.92 43.09 -6.57
C HIS A 870 -44.47 43.36 -6.13
N HIS A 871 -44.23 43.43 -4.83
CA HIS A 871 -42.90 43.68 -4.30
C HIS A 871 -41.99 42.46 -4.46
N MET A 872 -42.53 41.27 -4.25
CA MET A 872 -41.82 40.04 -4.39
C MET A 872 -41.42 39.72 -5.84
N THR A 873 -42.32 39.93 -6.80
CA THR A 873 -42.01 39.80 -8.24
C THR A 873 -40.98 40.82 -8.70
N ARG A 874 -41.04 42.07 -8.20
CA ARG A 874 -39.99 43.06 -8.44
C ARG A 874 -38.65 42.66 -7.83
N GLY A 875 -38.65 42.16 -6.61
CA GLY A 875 -37.46 41.61 -5.95
C GLY A 875 -36.87 40.46 -6.71
N PHE A 876 -37.72 39.52 -7.13
CA PHE A 876 -37.33 38.38 -7.94
C PHE A 876 -36.67 38.77 -9.28
N LEU A 877 -37.31 39.70 -10.03
CA LEU A 877 -36.77 40.18 -11.31
C LEU A 877 -35.42 40.91 -11.15
N ARG A 878 -35.21 41.59 -10.02
CA ARG A 878 -33.92 42.24 -9.71
C ARG A 878 -32.86 41.25 -9.26
N ALA A 879 -33.26 40.20 -8.59
CA ALA A 879 -32.36 39.16 -8.11
C ALA A 879 -31.90 38.21 -9.25
N MET A 880 -32.56 38.19 -10.40
CA MET A 880 -32.16 37.42 -11.55
C MET A 880 -30.91 38.00 -12.21
N VAL A 881 -29.78 37.29 -12.09
CA VAL A 881 -28.47 37.76 -12.57
C VAL A 881 -28.36 37.86 -14.08
N THR A 882 -29.04 36.96 -14.83
CA THR A 882 -28.96 36.89 -16.30
C THR A 882 -30.08 37.61 -17.04
N THR A 883 -31.04 38.23 -16.32
CA THR A 883 -32.21 38.87 -16.92
C THR A 883 -32.20 40.35 -16.61
N LYS A 884 -32.21 41.18 -17.65
CA LYS A 884 -32.31 42.61 -17.53
C LYS A 884 -33.70 43.09 -17.97
N THR A 885 -34.45 43.75 -17.07
CA THR A 885 -35.74 44.34 -17.36
C THR A 885 -35.55 45.75 -17.86
N ILE A 886 -35.95 46.02 -19.10
CA ILE A 886 -35.96 47.38 -19.69
C ILE A 886 -37.43 47.80 -19.85
N ARG A 887 -37.80 48.96 -19.28
CA ARG A 887 -39.12 49.58 -19.44
C ARG A 887 -39.00 50.68 -20.44
N LEU A 888 -39.78 50.58 -21.49
CA LEU A 888 -39.87 51.60 -22.55
C LEU A 888 -41.22 52.29 -22.63
N ASN A 889 -41.97 52.29 -21.52
CA ASN A 889 -43.32 52.92 -21.48
C ASN A 889 -43.26 54.41 -21.24
N GLU A 890 -44.32 55.10 -21.69
CA GLU A 890 -44.53 56.49 -21.36
C GLU A 890 -44.60 56.68 -19.85
N PRO A 891 -43.96 57.76 -19.35
CA PRO A 891 -43.99 58.05 -17.92
C PRO A 891 -45.41 58.36 -17.49
N GLY A 892 -46.08 57.56 -16.71
CA GLY A 892 -47.36 57.84 -16.12
C GLY A 892 -48.47 56.80 -16.27
N GLU A 893 -48.28 55.73 -17.03
CA GLU A 893 -49.34 54.72 -17.14
C GLU A 893 -49.46 53.97 -15.79
N ARG A 894 -50.61 54.19 -15.07
CA ARG A 894 -50.87 53.64 -13.76
C ARG A 894 -51.91 52.52 -13.77
N PHE A 895 -52.43 52.13 -14.93
CA PHE A 895 -53.53 51.17 -15.07
C PHE A 895 -54.71 51.48 -14.13
N GLU A 896 -55.09 52.73 -14.06
CA GLU A 896 -56.23 53.21 -13.25
C GLU A 896 -57.61 52.99 -13.92
N LYS A 897 -57.61 52.91 -15.24
CA LYS A 897 -58.80 52.58 -16.06
C LYS A 897 -58.84 51.10 -16.38
N PRO A 898 -60.02 50.46 -16.48
CA PRO A 898 -60.13 49.07 -16.97
C PRO A 898 -59.55 48.99 -18.38
N ALA A 899 -58.58 47.96 -18.51
CA ALA A 899 -57.92 47.73 -19.78
C ALA A 899 -57.64 46.24 -19.97
N VAL A 900 -57.63 45.82 -21.23
CA VAL A 900 -57.16 44.43 -21.60
C VAL A 900 -55.68 44.53 -21.97
N VAL A 901 -54.83 43.82 -21.20
CA VAL A 901 -53.44 43.80 -21.47
C VAL A 901 -53.13 42.55 -22.32
N ILE A 902 -52.56 42.80 -23.48
CA ILE A 902 -52.11 41.72 -24.39
C ILE A 902 -50.56 41.61 -24.33
N ALA A 903 -50.06 40.47 -24.05
CA ALA A 903 -48.61 40.22 -23.99
C ALA A 903 -48.22 39.07 -24.92
N ASN A 904 -47.05 39.16 -25.55
CA ASN A 904 -46.45 38.02 -26.21
C ASN A 904 -45.89 37.03 -25.16
N HIS A 905 -46.63 35.94 -24.93
CA HIS A 905 -46.33 34.98 -23.89
C HIS A 905 -45.38 33.89 -24.40
N GLN A 906 -44.09 34.02 -24.05
CA GLN A 906 -43.05 33.04 -24.42
C GLN A 906 -42.45 32.33 -23.23
N SER A 907 -42.60 32.89 -22.02
CA SER A 907 -41.91 32.42 -20.82
C SER A 907 -42.80 32.57 -19.58
N PHE A 908 -42.54 31.70 -18.59
CA PHE A 908 -43.17 31.81 -17.27
C PHE A 908 -42.84 33.14 -16.57
N ILE A 909 -41.73 33.79 -16.93
CA ILE A 909 -41.28 35.07 -16.41
C ILE A 909 -42.25 36.19 -16.79
N ASP A 910 -42.95 36.07 -17.93
CA ASP A 910 -43.91 37.08 -18.41
C ASP A 910 -45.00 37.34 -17.38
N ILE A 911 -45.47 36.33 -16.69
CA ILE A 911 -46.46 36.44 -15.60
C ILE A 911 -45.89 37.30 -14.47
N LEU A 912 -44.65 37.11 -14.09
CA LEU A 912 -43.98 37.84 -13.02
C LEU A 912 -43.75 39.30 -13.43
N VAL A 913 -43.40 39.53 -14.69
CA VAL A 913 -43.26 40.88 -15.24
C VAL A 913 -44.59 41.63 -15.17
N LEU A 914 -45.69 41.02 -15.64
CA LEU A 914 -47.01 41.61 -15.60
C LEU A 914 -47.44 41.91 -14.16
N LEU A 915 -47.27 41.03 -13.20
CA LEU A 915 -47.60 41.24 -11.78
C LEU A 915 -46.66 42.29 -11.13
N SER A 916 -45.44 42.47 -11.65
CA SER A 916 -44.53 43.52 -11.20
C SER A 916 -44.94 44.93 -11.71
N ILE A 917 -45.68 45.00 -12.79
CA ILE A 917 -46.17 46.25 -13.39
C ILE A 917 -47.57 46.53 -12.87
N CYS A 918 -48.50 45.61 -13.00
CA CYS A 918 -49.88 45.72 -12.61
C CYS A 918 -50.25 44.63 -11.55
N PRO A 919 -50.22 45.02 -10.25
CA PRO A 919 -50.56 44.09 -9.19
C PRO A 919 -51.99 43.62 -9.10
N LYS A 920 -52.86 44.40 -9.76
CA LYS A 920 -54.34 44.18 -9.85
C LYS A 920 -54.69 43.29 -11.09
N ALA A 921 -53.73 42.93 -11.91
CA ALA A 921 -54.01 42.16 -13.13
C ALA A 921 -54.70 40.86 -12.77
N VAL A 922 -55.76 40.53 -13.53
CA VAL A 922 -56.43 39.21 -13.46
C VAL A 922 -56.11 38.45 -14.71
N MET A 923 -55.59 37.27 -14.57
CA MET A 923 -55.12 36.48 -15.70
C MET A 923 -56.03 35.27 -15.92
N VAL A 924 -56.08 34.83 -17.19
CA VAL A 924 -56.68 33.54 -17.56
C VAL A 924 -55.61 32.51 -17.58
N THR A 925 -55.76 31.41 -16.83
CA THR A 925 -54.77 30.39 -16.60
C THR A 925 -55.21 29.05 -17.14
N ASN A 926 -54.23 28.22 -17.53
CA ASN A 926 -54.52 26.85 -17.96
C ASN A 926 -54.66 25.89 -16.75
N GLY A 927 -55.09 24.64 -17.02
CA GLY A 927 -55.33 23.62 -15.98
C GLY A 927 -54.10 23.24 -15.18
N TRP A 928 -52.91 23.31 -15.79
CA TRP A 928 -51.66 23.00 -15.09
C TRP A 928 -51.34 24.03 -14.02
N VAL A 929 -51.45 25.31 -14.33
CA VAL A 929 -51.28 26.43 -13.37
C VAL A 929 -52.30 26.34 -12.27
N TRP A 930 -53.56 26.12 -12.61
CA TRP A 930 -54.68 26.06 -11.69
C TRP A 930 -54.56 24.93 -10.65
N ARG A 931 -54.05 23.76 -11.07
CA ARG A 931 -53.88 22.58 -10.20
C ARG A 931 -52.53 22.52 -9.50
N SER A 932 -51.61 23.43 -9.79
CA SER A 932 -50.24 23.40 -9.22
C SER A 932 -50.26 23.45 -7.69
N PRO A 933 -49.54 22.56 -7.00
CA PRO A 933 -49.39 22.59 -5.55
C PRO A 933 -48.64 23.85 -5.07
N VAL A 934 -47.75 24.38 -5.92
CA VAL A 934 -46.85 25.52 -5.57
C VAL A 934 -47.58 26.84 -5.65
N PHE A 935 -48.30 27.07 -6.70
CA PHE A 935 -48.92 28.40 -6.92
C PHE A 935 -50.42 28.37 -7.23
N GLY A 936 -51.05 27.23 -7.42
CA GLY A 936 -52.47 27.13 -7.74
C GLY A 936 -53.41 27.73 -6.68
N ARG A 937 -53.07 27.63 -5.39
CA ARG A 937 -53.80 28.28 -4.30
C ARG A 937 -53.71 29.79 -4.40
N ILE A 938 -52.55 30.36 -4.74
CA ILE A 938 -52.31 31.81 -4.90
C ILE A 938 -53.18 32.35 -6.04
N VAL A 939 -53.14 31.66 -7.19
CA VAL A 939 -53.89 32.02 -8.39
C VAL A 939 -55.40 32.07 -8.15
N ARG A 940 -55.95 31.04 -7.48
CA ARG A 940 -57.35 30.99 -7.08
C ARG A 940 -57.73 32.09 -6.06
N TYR A 941 -56.83 32.34 -5.10
CA TYR A 941 -57.04 33.35 -4.08
C TYR A 941 -57.10 34.79 -4.67
N LEU A 942 -56.27 35.03 -5.69
CA LEU A 942 -56.24 36.31 -6.41
C LEU A 942 -57.42 36.50 -7.36
N GLY A 943 -58.20 35.47 -7.58
CA GLY A 943 -59.38 35.51 -8.43
C GLY A 943 -59.06 35.48 -9.94
N PHE A 944 -58.00 34.79 -10.33
CA PHE A 944 -57.70 34.45 -11.73
C PHE A 944 -58.79 33.50 -12.26
N TYR A 945 -58.89 33.40 -13.57
CA TYR A 945 -59.86 32.55 -14.23
C TYR A 945 -59.23 31.31 -14.85
N HIS A 946 -59.98 30.22 -14.90
CA HIS A 946 -59.56 29.01 -15.55
C HIS A 946 -59.99 28.98 -17.03
N ALA A 947 -59.06 28.76 -17.94
CA ALA A 947 -59.37 28.79 -19.39
C ALA A 947 -60.43 27.82 -19.83
N ALA A 948 -60.61 26.70 -19.11
CA ALA A 948 -61.62 25.71 -19.40
C ALA A 948 -63.07 26.13 -19.02
N ASP A 949 -63.26 27.28 -18.33
CA ASP A 949 -64.56 27.77 -17.96
C ASP A 949 -65.35 28.33 -19.15
N GLY A 950 -64.74 28.46 -20.29
CA GLY A 950 -65.35 28.93 -21.55
C GLY A 950 -65.62 30.43 -21.62
N TYR A 951 -65.69 30.96 -22.86
CA TYR A 951 -65.89 32.37 -23.11
C TYR A 951 -67.22 32.93 -22.51
N GLU A 952 -68.26 32.09 -22.58
CA GLU A 952 -69.60 32.47 -22.05
C GLU A 952 -69.62 32.78 -20.55
N ARG A 953 -68.80 32.13 -19.76
CA ARG A 953 -68.64 32.39 -18.32
C ARG A 953 -67.61 33.47 -18.00
N LEU A 954 -66.60 33.58 -18.82
CA LEU A 954 -65.50 34.54 -18.64
C LEU A 954 -65.89 35.98 -18.99
N ALA A 955 -66.57 36.15 -20.08
CA ALA A 955 -66.95 37.52 -20.52
C ALA A 955 -67.83 38.32 -19.52
N PRO A 956 -68.89 37.76 -18.95
CA PRO A 956 -69.69 38.48 -17.92
C PRO A 956 -68.90 38.68 -16.63
N ALA A 957 -68.08 37.77 -16.24
CA ALA A 957 -67.28 37.83 -15.01
C ALA A 957 -66.13 38.86 -15.10
N LEU A 958 -65.57 39.09 -16.28
CA LEU A 958 -64.60 40.14 -16.58
C LEU A 958 -65.26 41.50 -16.68
N ALA A 959 -66.48 41.62 -17.23
CA ALA A 959 -67.21 42.86 -17.33
C ALA A 959 -67.70 43.44 -15.96
N GLN A 960 -67.81 42.57 -14.95
CA GLN A 960 -68.17 42.94 -13.58
C GLN A 960 -66.98 43.35 -12.70
N LYS A 961 -65.77 43.20 -13.13
CA LYS A 961 -64.57 43.61 -12.42
C LYS A 961 -63.93 44.86 -12.97
#